data_d69b116ea0a3339ed22a1da9aeed5d27
#
_entry.id   d69b116ea0a3339ed22a1da9aeed5d27
#
_cell.length_a   1.000
_cell.length_b   1.000
_cell.length_c   1.000
_cell.angle_alpha   90.00
_cell.angle_beta   90.00
_cell.angle_gamma   90.00
#
_symmetry.space_group_name_H-M   'P 1'
#
loop_
_entity.id
_entity.type
_entity.pdbx_description
1 polymer ?
#
loop_
_entity_poly.entity_id
_entity_poly.type
_entity_poly.pdbx_seq_one_letter_code
_entity_poly.pdbx_strand_id
1 'polypeptide(L)'
;VTKHRIRSLAVLFLTSLLILSAACTSATAGTEEPVGASVMENGNPDETLKALGATANVEPQIQGLEPVLENSALRLYISRTTAEIAVLDHGSGQIWRSNPDSSGDKLASPYLKGKLSSQLSFVYLTKNGQNKDYDSYNNSVKFNQFEIIQSESGVSVVYRFGDPDKGLESIPLQVSKERFEERLLARLEDPADQEQLKIRYKFNEETEIYERRDIPKAVVKRLLALFEKMEYTEEDLGIDNSGGGGDSETEEAANPKFTVTLHYTLDGNQLIASVDAGTIQEETQPYRIHTISLLENFGAAGTGDDGYLFLPDGSGTLVRFNSGKSLAQPILIPIYGDDSTIYAREKFNTLEPSRLPVFGMKKNDAAFLAIIEDGEALAKLSADISGRLHEFNTVAPQFTILPKDEVRLSANEIMHKTPAQSYRGKLKIRYSFLSGEQAGYAGMAASYRSYLEEAYGMRKLKPEGDAPFYLELTGTIPKRKNRLGFPYEAIVPLTDLGQAETIVQRLNAEQIGNVRLSYKGWFNEGLNHERASSIDMDGVIGSKSEWKQLTEKLQASGGGFYPDTALLRVYRDSGGFSPSKDAAQYISRRYAKLYEFDRAAFFRSDRFSHYLLSPTKLEATVDGFLSDYGKLNPGSVSLRDLGSELYSDFRRSGEVTREDAKRKVTAAFEQIHEQSPDIMVNGGNAYALPFASHILNLPQKSNEYQLAGESVPFIQMALHGYVEYAGKAYNTADDQDVRENMLRSLETGSNVYFSWFYEEPSVLKDTRFSYLYSNHYEQWLDEAVQAYAEVAAVLNKVRGQSMTDHEKLAEQVYKTEYGNGVSVIVNYSDEPYEYEGTMIEANHYGVRGDTNG
;
A
#
# COMPACT_ATOMS: atom_id res chain seq x y z
N VAL A 1 -51.67 -0.54 -17.18
CA VAL A 1 -52.83 -1.01 -16.36
C VAL A 1 -52.22 -1.73 -15.16
N THR A 2 -52.26 -1.23 -14.07
CA THR A 2 -52.87 -1.33 -12.77
C THR A 2 -51.97 -0.83 -11.66
N LYS A 3 -52.46 0.20 -10.96
CA LYS A 3 -51.96 0.75 -9.70
C LYS A 3 -52.03 -0.26 -8.57
N HIS A 4 -51.05 -0.26 -7.65
CA HIS A 4 -51.37 -0.43 -6.23
C HIS A 4 -50.44 0.37 -5.33
N ARG A 5 -51.06 1.16 -4.48
CA ARG A 5 -50.56 1.97 -3.37
C ARG A 5 -49.99 1.11 -2.27
N ILE A 6 -48.91 1.55 -1.62
CA ILE A 6 -48.62 1.13 -0.26
C ILE A 6 -48.33 2.35 0.61
N ARG A 7 -48.97 2.29 1.79
CA ARG A 7 -49.04 3.30 2.83
C ARG A 7 -47.80 3.31 3.70
N SER A 8 -47.45 4.50 4.12
CA SER A 8 -46.61 4.83 5.27
C SER A 8 -47.11 4.21 6.57
N LEU A 9 -46.19 3.80 7.45
CA LEU A 9 -46.43 3.77 8.90
C LEU A 9 -45.18 4.36 9.57
N ALA A 10 -45.38 5.60 10.08
CA ALA A 10 -44.57 6.22 11.10
C ALA A 10 -45.10 5.78 12.46
N VAL A 11 -44.22 5.39 13.36
CA VAL A 11 -44.53 5.29 14.79
C VAL A 11 -43.49 6.09 15.56
N LEU A 12 -43.99 7.23 16.06
CA LEU A 12 -43.42 8.00 17.15
C LEU A 12 -43.53 7.17 18.45
N PHE A 13 -42.50 7.19 19.26
CA PHE A 13 -42.66 7.12 20.71
C PHE A 13 -41.82 8.18 21.38
N LEU A 14 -42.53 9.09 22.03
CA LEU A 14 -42.08 10.20 22.85
C LEU A 14 -42.16 9.79 24.32
N THR A 15 -41.16 10.28 25.09
CA THR A 15 -41.20 10.70 26.49
C THR A 15 -41.35 9.67 27.63
N SER A 16 -40.40 9.69 28.52
CA SER A 16 -40.61 10.30 29.85
C SER A 16 -39.31 10.55 30.60
N LEU A 17 -39.19 11.82 30.88
CA LEU A 17 -38.39 12.51 31.89
C LEU A 17 -38.83 12.09 33.29
N LEU A 18 -37.91 11.83 34.22
CA LEU A 18 -38.14 12.19 35.62
C LEU A 18 -36.81 12.38 36.35
N ILE A 19 -36.64 13.59 36.73
CA ILE A 19 -35.79 14.27 37.70
C ILE A 19 -35.96 13.62 39.10
N LEU A 20 -34.89 13.40 39.81
CA LEU A 20 -34.85 13.75 41.23
C LEU A 20 -33.44 14.13 41.68
N SER A 21 -33.38 15.32 42.13
CA SER A 21 -32.37 16.13 42.76
C SER A 21 -32.16 15.80 44.24
N ALA A 22 -31.07 16.36 44.74
CA ALA A 22 -30.76 16.76 46.10
C ALA A 22 -30.04 15.68 46.95
N ALA A 23 -29.08 16.00 47.79
CA ALA A 23 -28.57 17.31 48.26
C ALA A 23 -27.22 17.09 48.96
N CYS A 24 -26.46 18.17 48.93
CA CYS A 24 -25.39 18.57 49.83
C CYS A 24 -25.32 17.97 51.22
N THR A 25 -24.13 17.72 51.72
CA THR A 25 -23.66 18.47 52.89
C THR A 25 -22.12 18.47 53.00
N SER A 26 -21.65 19.65 53.21
CA SER A 26 -20.33 20.10 53.58
C SER A 26 -19.94 19.81 55.03
N ALA A 27 -18.65 19.61 55.30
CA ALA A 27 -17.96 20.05 56.52
C ALA A 27 -16.45 19.97 56.25
N THR A 28 -15.81 20.96 56.02
CA THR A 28 -14.92 21.94 56.65
C THR A 28 -14.02 21.42 57.76
N ALA A 29 -12.72 21.75 57.53
CA ALA A 29 -11.71 22.30 58.45
C ALA A 29 -10.94 21.32 59.32
N GLY A 30 -9.65 21.44 59.29
CA GLY A 30 -8.74 22.11 60.14
C GLY A 30 -7.33 21.62 59.98
N THR A 31 -6.48 22.43 59.53
CA THR A 31 -5.22 22.96 60.13
C THR A 31 -4.47 22.09 61.09
N GLU A 32 -3.16 21.83 60.87
CA GLU A 32 -2.03 22.60 61.41
C GLU A 32 -0.70 21.85 61.18
N GLU A 33 0.25 22.55 60.66
CA GLU A 33 1.69 22.29 60.89
C GLU A 33 2.03 22.65 62.35
N PRO A 34 3.14 22.16 62.96
CA PRO A 34 4.37 22.91 62.81
C PRO A 34 5.71 22.15 62.87
N VAL A 35 6.67 22.64 62.14
CA VAL A 35 8.02 23.13 62.46
C VAL A 35 8.77 22.46 63.64
N GLY A 36 9.97 22.01 63.36
CA GLY A 36 11.00 21.72 64.35
C GLY A 36 12.38 21.62 63.71
N ALA A 37 13.14 22.69 63.83
CA ALA A 37 14.49 22.90 63.35
C ALA A 37 15.56 22.33 64.31
N SER A 38 16.78 22.33 63.76
CA SER A 38 18.12 22.30 64.40
C SER A 38 18.80 20.92 64.41
N VAL A 39 20.10 20.77 64.18
CA VAL A 39 21.28 21.60 64.39
C VAL A 39 22.38 21.13 63.46
N MET A 40 23.25 22.02 63.01
CA MET A 40 24.55 21.76 62.37
C MET A 40 25.51 21.00 63.24
N GLU A 41 26.38 20.18 62.61
CA GLU A 41 27.81 20.15 63.05
C GLU A 41 28.73 19.79 61.87
N ASN A 42 29.87 20.47 61.88
CA ASN A 42 30.94 20.52 60.91
C ASN A 42 31.75 19.26 60.74
N GLY A 43 32.28 19.05 59.54
CA GLY A 43 33.30 18.03 59.27
C GLY A 43 33.95 18.16 57.93
N ASN A 44 34.98 18.94 57.84
CA ASN A 44 36.21 19.07 57.04
C ASN A 44 36.26 18.61 55.58
N PRO A 45 36.79 19.47 54.69
CA PRO A 45 36.90 19.24 53.25
C PRO A 45 38.32 18.66 52.93
N ASP A 46 38.40 17.37 52.70
CA ASP A 46 39.57 16.81 51.97
C ASP A 46 39.38 15.30 51.69
N GLU A 47 38.40 14.97 50.84
CA GLU A 47 38.35 13.69 50.13
C GLU A 47 37.41 13.70 48.89
N THR A 48 37.55 14.78 48.10
CA THR A 48 36.80 14.90 46.84
C THR A 48 37.75 14.76 45.64
N LEU A 49 38.37 13.64 45.46
CA LEU A 49 39.11 13.29 44.23
C LEU A 49 39.49 11.80 44.20
N LYS A 50 38.50 10.91 44.29
CA LYS A 50 38.64 9.50 43.87
C LYS A 50 37.30 8.80 43.87
N ALA A 51 36.43 9.14 42.92
CA ALA A 51 35.34 8.28 42.47
C ALA A 51 34.80 8.78 41.11
N LEU A 52 35.69 8.97 40.15
CA LEU A 52 35.32 8.73 38.75
C LEU A 52 35.51 7.22 38.52
N GLY A 53 34.74 6.46 39.29
CA GLY A 53 34.51 5.06 39.03
C GLY A 53 33.63 4.96 37.81
N ALA A 54 34.13 4.29 36.79
CA ALA A 54 33.37 3.80 35.68
C ALA A 54 31.97 3.36 36.17
N THR A 55 30.92 4.04 35.72
CA THR A 55 29.57 3.47 35.72
C THR A 55 29.70 2.22 34.86
N ALA A 56 29.74 1.07 35.50
CA ALA A 56 29.53 -0.17 34.82
C ALA A 56 28.20 0.01 34.09
N ASN A 57 28.24 0.02 32.75
CA ASN A 57 27.06 -0.09 31.94
C ASN A 57 26.39 -1.38 32.36
N VAL A 58 25.37 -1.28 33.24
CA VAL A 58 24.50 -2.41 33.53
C VAL A 58 23.75 -2.61 32.20
N GLU A 59 24.21 -3.63 31.45
CA GLU A 59 23.53 -4.01 30.21
C GLU A 59 22.05 -4.20 30.52
N PRO A 60 21.12 -3.54 29.77
CA PRO A 60 19.69 -3.73 29.98
C PRO A 60 19.35 -5.19 29.68
N GLN A 61 19.12 -5.97 30.75
CA GLN A 61 18.65 -7.35 30.60
C GLN A 61 17.16 -7.29 30.29
N ILE A 62 16.78 -7.70 29.07
CA ILE A 62 15.37 -7.87 28.69
C ILE A 62 14.95 -9.26 29.16
N GLN A 63 14.08 -9.32 30.16
CA GLN A 63 13.65 -10.58 30.77
C GLN A 63 13.18 -11.59 29.72
N GLY A 64 13.79 -12.77 29.67
CA GLY A 64 13.43 -13.88 28.78
C GLY A 64 14.01 -13.80 27.37
N LEU A 65 14.84 -12.77 27.04
CA LEU A 65 15.50 -12.62 25.76
C LEU A 65 17.03 -12.55 25.92
N GLU A 66 17.75 -13.14 24.97
CA GLU A 66 19.21 -13.16 24.94
C GLU A 66 19.73 -12.29 23.78
N PRO A 67 20.84 -11.54 23.95
CA PRO A 67 21.44 -10.77 22.85
C PRO A 67 22.05 -11.72 21.82
N VAL A 68 21.82 -11.45 20.52
CA VAL A 68 22.27 -12.31 19.42
C VAL A 68 23.04 -11.56 18.34
N LEU A 69 22.74 -10.30 18.09
CA LEU A 69 23.47 -9.42 17.18
C LEU A 69 23.62 -8.04 17.79
N GLU A 70 24.72 -7.37 17.49
CA GLU A 70 24.99 -6.01 17.94
C GLU A 70 25.86 -5.27 16.94
N ASN A 71 25.59 -3.98 16.79
CA ASN A 71 26.45 -3.02 16.13
C ASN A 71 26.54 -1.71 16.96
N SER A 72 27.14 -0.67 16.43
CA SER A 72 27.28 0.61 17.14
C SER A 72 25.96 1.32 17.48
N ALA A 73 24.88 1.02 16.77
CA ALA A 73 23.59 1.71 16.90
C ALA A 73 22.51 0.83 17.57
N LEU A 74 22.51 -0.47 17.31
CA LEU A 74 21.43 -1.39 17.70
C LEU A 74 21.97 -2.67 18.35
N ARG A 75 21.16 -3.23 19.27
CA ARG A 75 21.33 -4.60 19.77
C ARG A 75 20.04 -5.39 19.58
N LEU A 76 20.13 -6.54 18.93
CA LEU A 76 19.01 -7.47 18.73
C LEU A 76 19.06 -8.57 19.79
N TYR A 77 17.93 -8.81 20.41
CA TYR A 77 17.68 -9.89 21.35
C TYR A 77 16.67 -10.88 20.77
N ILE A 78 16.77 -12.15 21.18
CA ILE A 78 15.79 -13.19 20.82
C ILE A 78 15.46 -14.09 22.01
N SER A 79 14.22 -14.52 22.10
CA SER A 79 13.78 -15.57 23.03
C SER A 79 14.04 -16.96 22.44
N ARG A 80 14.81 -17.80 23.15
CA ARG A 80 15.06 -19.18 22.70
C ARG A 80 13.82 -20.07 22.78
N THR A 81 12.79 -19.65 23.52
CA THR A 81 11.58 -20.44 23.77
C THR A 81 10.38 -20.00 22.92
N THR A 82 10.33 -18.73 22.50
CA THR A 82 9.18 -18.17 21.76
C THR A 82 9.55 -17.59 20.41
N ALA A 83 10.86 -17.48 20.09
CA ALA A 83 11.41 -16.79 18.93
C ALA A 83 11.03 -15.29 18.85
N GLU A 84 10.44 -14.72 19.91
CA GLU A 84 10.19 -13.29 20.04
C GLU A 84 11.52 -12.53 19.96
N ILE A 85 11.53 -11.40 19.26
CA ILE A 85 12.68 -10.50 19.20
C ILE A 85 12.41 -9.17 19.88
N ALA A 86 13.49 -8.52 20.33
CA ALA A 86 13.49 -7.13 20.74
C ALA A 86 14.74 -6.43 20.20
N VAL A 87 14.57 -5.17 19.82
CA VAL A 87 15.67 -4.30 19.34
C VAL A 87 15.84 -3.17 20.34
N LEU A 88 17.03 -3.04 20.91
CA LEU A 88 17.43 -1.89 21.70
C LEU A 88 18.11 -0.88 20.77
N ASP A 89 17.57 0.32 20.70
CA ASP A 89 18.23 1.47 20.08
C ASP A 89 19.16 2.12 21.12
N HIS A 90 20.47 2.07 20.88
CA HIS A 90 21.48 2.64 21.80
C HIS A 90 21.38 4.17 21.92
N GLY A 91 20.90 4.83 20.85
CA GLY A 91 20.77 6.28 20.82
C GLY A 91 19.68 6.82 21.74
N SER A 92 18.53 6.16 21.78
CA SER A 92 17.37 6.57 22.59
C SER A 92 17.17 5.73 23.87
N GLY A 93 17.77 4.55 23.94
CA GLY A 93 17.46 3.56 24.96
C GLY A 93 16.08 2.87 24.79
N GLN A 94 15.36 3.17 23.72
CA GLN A 94 14.06 2.58 23.41
C GLN A 94 14.21 1.11 23.03
N ILE A 95 13.30 0.27 23.53
CA ILE A 95 13.19 -1.13 23.17
C ILE A 95 11.94 -1.36 22.32
N TRP A 96 12.15 -1.82 21.10
CA TRP A 96 11.10 -2.23 20.17
C TRP A 96 10.95 -3.74 20.19
N ARG A 97 9.75 -4.25 20.51
CA ARG A 97 9.46 -5.68 20.58
C ARG A 97 8.67 -6.14 19.35
N SER A 98 8.93 -7.36 18.89
CA SER A 98 8.13 -7.98 17.84
C SER A 98 6.68 -8.27 18.25
N ASN A 99 6.45 -8.40 19.56
CA ASN A 99 5.18 -8.84 20.11
C ASN A 99 4.84 -8.05 21.38
N PRO A 100 3.56 -7.67 21.57
CA PRO A 100 3.11 -7.07 22.82
C PRO A 100 2.91 -8.12 23.93
N ASP A 101 2.97 -7.70 25.17
CA ASP A 101 2.49 -8.52 26.29
C ASP A 101 0.95 -8.56 26.31
N SER A 102 0.39 -9.62 25.74
CA SER A 102 -1.05 -9.85 25.67
C SER A 102 -1.64 -10.60 26.87
N SER A 103 -0.85 -10.88 27.92
CA SER A 103 -1.29 -11.65 29.08
C SER A 103 -2.50 -11.01 29.79
N GLY A 104 -2.47 -9.66 29.92
CA GLY A 104 -3.53 -8.85 30.54
C GLY A 104 -4.70 -8.49 29.61
N ASP A 105 -4.60 -8.74 28.30
CA ASP A 105 -5.64 -8.36 27.33
C ASP A 105 -6.95 -9.11 27.59
N LYS A 106 -8.03 -8.34 27.81
CA LYS A 106 -9.37 -8.88 28.13
C LYS A 106 -10.24 -9.10 26.90
N LEU A 107 -9.89 -8.52 25.77
CA LEU A 107 -10.64 -8.61 24.51
C LEU A 107 -10.18 -9.82 23.69
N ALA A 108 -8.87 -10.07 23.67
CA ALA A 108 -8.29 -11.13 22.86
C ALA A 108 -8.68 -12.54 23.38
N SER A 109 -9.21 -13.37 22.48
CA SER A 109 -9.42 -14.80 22.74
C SER A 109 -8.06 -15.51 22.95
N PRO A 110 -8.02 -16.71 23.56
CA PRO A 110 -6.76 -17.47 23.73
C PRO A 110 -6.02 -17.72 22.41
N TYR A 111 -6.73 -17.97 21.31
CA TYR A 111 -6.15 -18.12 19.97
C TYR A 111 -5.52 -16.80 19.49
N LEU A 112 -6.23 -15.69 19.64
CA LEU A 112 -5.74 -14.38 19.23
C LEU A 112 -4.53 -13.93 20.08
N LYS A 113 -4.47 -14.25 21.37
CA LYS A 113 -3.28 -14.03 22.21
C LYS A 113 -2.06 -14.78 21.65
N GLY A 114 -2.24 -16.02 21.18
CA GLY A 114 -1.19 -16.76 20.48
C GLY A 114 -0.77 -16.09 19.18
N LYS A 115 -1.73 -15.58 18.38
CA LYS A 115 -1.43 -14.82 17.18
C LYS A 115 -0.67 -13.51 17.48
N LEU A 116 -1.01 -12.81 18.57
CA LEU A 116 -0.27 -11.62 19.03
C LEU A 116 1.17 -11.96 19.46
N SER A 117 1.46 -13.21 19.82
CA SER A 117 2.81 -13.71 20.14
C SER A 117 3.57 -14.24 18.92
N SER A 118 3.03 -14.07 17.72
CA SER A 118 3.62 -14.61 16.47
C SER A 118 4.45 -13.56 15.73
N GLN A 119 5.60 -13.96 15.16
CA GLN A 119 6.46 -13.13 14.32
C GLN A 119 6.17 -13.31 12.83
N LEU A 120 5.52 -14.41 12.48
CA LEU A 120 5.14 -14.74 11.11
C LEU A 120 3.76 -15.38 11.10
N SER A 121 2.90 -14.95 10.20
CA SER A 121 1.61 -15.59 9.93
C SER A 121 1.39 -15.72 8.43
N PHE A 122 0.53 -16.64 8.02
CA PHE A 122 0.14 -16.78 6.63
C PHE A 122 -1.25 -17.37 6.48
N VAL A 123 -1.88 -17.03 5.36
CA VAL A 123 -3.11 -17.67 4.89
C VAL A 123 -2.74 -18.67 3.80
N TYR A 124 -3.22 -19.91 3.92
CA TYR A 124 -3.10 -20.91 2.89
C TYR A 124 -4.46 -21.31 2.29
N LEU A 125 -4.43 -21.83 1.08
CA LEU A 125 -5.61 -22.32 0.36
C LEU A 125 -5.78 -23.81 0.56
N THR A 126 -7.00 -24.22 0.89
CA THR A 126 -7.41 -25.64 0.88
C THR A 126 -7.62 -26.12 -0.56
N LYS A 127 -7.82 -27.43 -0.78
CA LYS A 127 -8.17 -28.04 -2.08
C LYS A 127 -9.35 -27.30 -2.77
N ASN A 128 -10.31 -26.82 -1.98
CA ASN A 128 -11.48 -26.09 -2.47
C ASN A 128 -11.26 -24.57 -2.56
N GLY A 129 -10.03 -24.08 -2.40
CA GLY A 129 -9.69 -22.66 -2.46
C GLY A 129 -10.14 -21.83 -1.26
N GLN A 130 -10.57 -22.46 -0.17
CA GLN A 130 -10.93 -21.78 1.06
C GLN A 130 -9.68 -21.27 1.79
N ASN A 131 -9.78 -20.09 2.40
CA ASN A 131 -8.74 -19.54 3.23
C ASN A 131 -8.71 -20.23 4.60
N LYS A 132 -7.52 -20.62 5.03
CA LYS A 132 -7.17 -21.03 6.39
C LYS A 132 -5.90 -20.29 6.79
N ASP A 133 -5.75 -20.00 8.07
CA ASP A 133 -4.58 -19.28 8.58
C ASP A 133 -3.76 -20.16 9.54
N TYR A 134 -2.45 -19.98 9.47
CA TYR A 134 -1.46 -20.43 10.43
C TYR A 134 -0.63 -19.26 10.92
N ASP A 135 -0.20 -19.33 12.18
CA ASP A 135 0.73 -18.38 12.78
C ASP A 135 1.86 -19.10 13.52
N SER A 136 3.01 -18.43 13.67
CA SER A 136 4.22 -19.05 14.18
C SER A 136 4.09 -19.54 15.62
N TYR A 137 3.30 -18.90 16.46
CA TYR A 137 3.11 -19.33 17.85
C TYR A 137 2.16 -20.53 17.94
N ASN A 138 0.92 -20.39 17.44
CA ASN A 138 -0.10 -21.42 17.62
C ASN A 138 0.20 -22.71 16.85
N ASN A 139 0.92 -22.65 15.70
CA ASN A 139 1.10 -23.78 14.80
C ASN A 139 2.56 -24.25 14.64
N SER A 140 3.52 -23.65 15.38
CA SER A 140 4.93 -24.05 15.36
C SER A 140 5.55 -23.97 16.76
N VAL A 141 5.69 -22.78 17.34
CA VAL A 141 6.39 -22.55 18.62
C VAL A 141 5.76 -23.32 19.78
N LYS A 142 4.44 -23.30 19.89
CA LYS A 142 3.69 -24.02 20.94
C LYS A 142 3.97 -25.53 20.96
N PHE A 143 4.40 -26.08 19.83
CA PHE A 143 4.75 -27.50 19.66
C PHE A 143 6.25 -27.72 19.61
N ASN A 144 7.07 -26.69 19.90
CA ASN A 144 8.52 -26.74 19.81
C ASN A 144 9.05 -27.17 18.40
N GLN A 145 8.34 -26.75 17.34
CA GLN A 145 8.63 -27.06 15.94
C GLN A 145 9.36 -25.88 15.25
N PHE A 146 10.35 -25.30 15.90
CA PHE A 146 11.15 -24.22 15.33
C PHE A 146 12.62 -24.38 15.69
N GLU A 147 13.47 -23.69 14.95
CA GLU A 147 14.93 -23.72 15.14
C GLU A 147 15.49 -22.31 14.93
N ILE A 148 16.39 -21.89 15.84
CA ILE A 148 17.07 -20.60 15.75
C ILE A 148 18.52 -20.87 15.32
N ILE A 149 18.90 -20.31 14.18
CA ILE A 149 20.22 -20.43 13.58
C ILE A 149 20.87 -19.05 13.62
N GLN A 150 21.97 -18.92 14.34
CA GLN A 150 22.72 -17.68 14.46
C GLN A 150 24.01 -17.76 13.62
N SER A 151 24.31 -16.65 12.91
CA SER A 151 25.56 -16.46 12.17
C SER A 151 26.18 -15.11 12.58
N GLU A 152 27.39 -14.82 12.10
CA GLU A 152 28.02 -13.51 12.33
C GLU A 152 27.26 -12.34 11.75
N SER A 153 26.51 -12.54 10.67
CA SER A 153 25.79 -11.49 9.92
C SER A 153 24.30 -11.45 10.19
N GLY A 154 23.73 -12.45 10.90
CA GLY A 154 22.27 -12.51 11.05
C GLY A 154 21.78 -13.65 11.92
N VAL A 155 20.48 -13.60 12.19
CA VAL A 155 19.74 -14.66 12.90
C VAL A 155 18.59 -15.12 12.02
N SER A 156 18.42 -16.43 11.93
CA SER A 156 17.34 -17.06 11.18
C SER A 156 16.48 -17.90 12.11
N VAL A 157 15.16 -17.81 11.95
CA VAL A 157 14.23 -18.69 12.64
C VAL A 157 13.51 -19.54 11.59
N VAL A 158 13.73 -20.83 11.64
CA VAL A 158 13.07 -21.83 10.78
C VAL A 158 11.83 -22.32 11.50
N TYR A 159 10.66 -21.96 11.03
CA TYR A 159 9.38 -22.42 11.55
C TYR A 159 8.87 -23.60 10.72
N ARG A 160 8.50 -24.69 11.39
CA ARG A 160 7.82 -25.84 10.81
C ARG A 160 6.38 -25.83 11.31
N PHE A 161 5.46 -25.60 10.40
CA PHE A 161 4.02 -25.48 10.67
C PHE A 161 3.33 -26.81 10.41
N GLY A 162 2.37 -27.14 11.25
CA GLY A 162 1.51 -28.30 11.15
C GLY A 162 1.19 -28.83 12.53
N ASP A 163 0.12 -29.60 12.62
CA ASP A 163 -0.22 -30.27 13.86
C ASP A 163 0.73 -31.45 14.03
N PRO A 164 1.55 -31.51 15.10
CA PRO A 164 2.39 -32.68 15.37
C PRO A 164 1.59 -33.89 15.80
N ASP A 165 0.38 -33.66 16.32
CA ASP A 165 -0.52 -34.76 16.69
C ASP A 165 -0.97 -35.50 15.43
N LYS A 166 -0.90 -36.82 15.44
CA LYS A 166 -1.49 -37.67 14.40
C LYS A 166 -2.97 -37.26 14.27
N GLY A 167 -3.42 -36.93 13.09
CA GLY A 167 -4.80 -36.53 12.80
C GLY A 167 -5.65 -37.72 12.33
N LEU A 168 -6.75 -37.40 11.68
CA LEU A 168 -7.69 -38.38 11.14
C LEU A 168 -7.05 -39.33 10.08
N GLU A 169 -5.98 -38.82 9.42
CA GLU A 169 -5.15 -39.55 8.45
C GLU A 169 -4.40 -40.75 9.07
N SER A 170 -4.19 -40.77 10.38
CA SER A 170 -3.57 -41.86 11.12
C SER A 170 -4.60 -42.93 11.56
N ILE A 171 -5.88 -42.76 11.23
CA ILE A 171 -6.97 -43.68 11.53
C ILE A 171 -7.45 -44.30 10.20
N PRO A 172 -7.40 -45.60 10.01
CA PRO A 172 -7.72 -46.23 8.74
C PRO A 172 -9.14 -45.88 8.26
N LEU A 173 -9.29 -45.62 6.96
CA LEU A 173 -10.58 -45.39 6.32
C LEU A 173 -11.42 -46.69 6.25
N GLN A 174 -10.72 -47.78 6.06
CA GLN A 174 -11.32 -49.11 5.94
C GLN A 174 -10.40 -50.14 6.58
N VAL A 175 -10.97 -51.19 7.12
CA VAL A 175 -10.25 -52.27 7.76
C VAL A 175 -11.00 -53.59 7.42
N SER A 176 -10.29 -54.61 6.98
CA SER A 176 -10.93 -55.92 6.75
C SER A 176 -11.53 -56.47 8.05
N LYS A 177 -12.58 -57.27 7.96
CA LYS A 177 -13.24 -57.88 9.11
C LYS A 177 -12.25 -58.57 10.03
N GLU A 178 -11.39 -59.42 9.46
CA GLU A 178 -10.36 -60.16 10.20
C GLU A 178 -9.45 -59.24 10.98
N ARG A 179 -8.88 -58.21 10.34
CA ARG A 179 -7.97 -57.24 11.00
C ARG A 179 -8.70 -56.36 12.03
N PHE A 180 -9.96 -56.00 11.75
CA PHE A 180 -10.73 -55.18 12.70
C PHE A 180 -11.02 -55.96 13.98
N GLU A 181 -11.37 -57.26 13.89
CA GLU A 181 -11.69 -58.10 15.02
C GLU A 181 -10.42 -58.56 15.75
N GLU A 182 -9.41 -59.09 15.02
CA GLU A 182 -8.21 -59.71 15.60
C GLU A 182 -7.06 -58.74 15.89
N ARG A 183 -6.86 -57.71 15.05
CA ARG A 183 -5.77 -56.75 15.20
C ARG A 183 -6.17 -55.48 15.99
N LEU A 184 -7.43 -55.02 15.89
CA LEU A 184 -7.88 -53.81 16.57
C LEU A 184 -8.69 -54.14 17.84
N LEU A 185 -9.83 -54.81 17.75
CA LEU A 185 -10.69 -55.07 18.89
C LEU A 185 -10.07 -55.99 19.95
N ALA A 186 -9.38 -57.06 19.54
CA ALA A 186 -8.75 -57.98 20.46
C ALA A 186 -7.65 -57.40 21.33
N ARG A 187 -7.06 -56.23 20.91
CA ARG A 187 -6.02 -55.53 21.67
C ARG A 187 -6.58 -54.50 22.66
N LEU A 188 -7.89 -54.24 22.64
CA LEU A 188 -8.54 -53.37 23.63
C LEU A 188 -9.13 -54.23 24.74
N GLU A 189 -8.56 -54.13 25.92
CA GLU A 189 -9.01 -54.92 27.09
C GLU A 189 -10.31 -54.35 27.68
N ASP A 190 -10.58 -53.05 27.55
CA ASP A 190 -11.76 -52.39 28.10
C ASP A 190 -12.96 -52.52 27.13
N PRO A 191 -14.06 -53.14 27.53
CA PRO A 191 -15.27 -53.20 26.71
C PRO A 191 -15.84 -51.87 26.29
N ALA A 192 -15.62 -50.79 27.09
CA ALA A 192 -16.05 -49.45 26.71
C ALA A 192 -15.20 -48.85 25.58
N ASP A 193 -13.92 -49.16 25.54
CA ASP A 193 -13.02 -48.76 24.46
C ASP A 193 -13.35 -49.51 23.15
N GLN A 194 -13.65 -50.80 23.26
CA GLN A 194 -14.10 -51.59 22.11
C GLN A 194 -15.40 -51.03 21.51
N GLU A 195 -16.36 -50.66 22.36
CA GLU A 195 -17.63 -50.10 21.90
C GLU A 195 -17.43 -48.73 21.24
N GLN A 196 -16.54 -47.88 21.80
CA GLN A 196 -16.18 -46.59 21.18
C GLN A 196 -15.55 -46.78 19.81
N LEU A 197 -14.74 -47.80 19.59
CA LEU A 197 -14.17 -48.07 18.27
C LEU A 197 -15.25 -48.56 17.30
N LYS A 198 -16.09 -49.53 17.73
CA LYS A 198 -17.16 -50.10 16.89
C LYS A 198 -18.13 -49.03 16.38
N ILE A 199 -18.59 -48.11 17.18
CA ILE A 199 -19.54 -47.07 16.75
C ILE A 199 -18.93 -46.09 15.71
N ARG A 200 -17.61 -46.09 15.52
CA ARG A 200 -16.90 -45.26 14.53
C ARG A 200 -16.74 -45.95 13.18
N TYR A 201 -17.04 -47.20 13.09
CA TYR A 201 -16.99 -47.97 11.84
C TYR A 201 -18.37 -48.58 11.52
N LYS A 202 -18.63 -48.75 10.24
CA LYS A 202 -19.80 -49.43 9.72
C LYS A 202 -19.33 -50.68 8.99
N PHE A 203 -19.84 -51.82 9.35
CA PHE A 203 -19.56 -53.07 8.65
C PHE A 203 -20.35 -53.14 7.35
N ASN A 204 -19.68 -53.46 6.27
CA ASN A 204 -20.26 -53.74 4.96
C ASN A 204 -20.22 -55.23 4.72
N GLU A 205 -21.43 -55.88 4.68
CA GLU A 205 -21.56 -57.34 4.54
C GLU A 205 -21.15 -57.88 3.16
N GLU A 206 -21.21 -57.01 2.11
CA GLU A 206 -20.89 -57.46 0.74
C GLU A 206 -19.36 -57.49 0.50
N THR A 207 -18.62 -56.59 1.14
CA THR A 207 -17.15 -56.48 0.96
C THR A 207 -16.36 -57.06 2.13
N GLU A 208 -17.02 -57.43 3.23
CA GLU A 208 -16.44 -57.86 4.51
C GLU A 208 -15.42 -56.81 5.09
N ILE A 209 -15.72 -55.52 4.88
CA ILE A 209 -14.88 -54.38 5.31
C ILE A 209 -15.63 -53.53 6.34
N TYR A 210 -14.90 -53.08 7.36
CA TYR A 210 -15.34 -52.01 8.26
C TYR A 210 -14.92 -50.65 7.67
N GLU A 211 -15.89 -49.85 7.28
CA GLU A 211 -15.71 -48.52 6.73
C GLU A 211 -15.84 -47.45 7.84
N ARG A 212 -14.89 -46.56 7.94
CA ARG A 212 -14.91 -45.49 8.95
C ARG A 212 -16.05 -44.50 8.65
N ARG A 213 -16.82 -44.21 9.69
CA ARG A 213 -17.83 -43.14 9.65
C ARG A 213 -17.18 -41.78 9.75
N ASP A 214 -17.92 -40.71 9.41
CA ASP A 214 -17.50 -39.34 9.60
C ASP A 214 -17.26 -39.07 11.09
N ILE A 215 -16.05 -38.53 11.45
CA ILE A 215 -15.61 -38.35 12.82
C ILE A 215 -15.43 -36.87 13.11
N PRO A 216 -16.20 -36.29 14.05
CA PRO A 216 -15.97 -34.91 14.48
C PRO A 216 -14.57 -34.70 15.09
N LYS A 217 -13.91 -33.58 14.75
CA LYS A 217 -12.56 -33.24 15.26
C LYS A 217 -12.38 -33.42 16.77
N ALA A 218 -13.40 -33.10 17.57
CA ALA A 218 -13.36 -33.26 19.04
C ALA A 218 -13.18 -34.72 19.51
N VAL A 219 -13.44 -35.70 18.65
CA VAL A 219 -13.38 -37.12 18.96
C VAL A 219 -12.08 -37.78 18.47
N VAL A 220 -11.43 -37.15 17.49
CA VAL A 220 -10.19 -37.66 16.84
C VAL A 220 -9.11 -38.00 17.86
N LYS A 221 -8.81 -37.04 18.74
CA LYS A 221 -7.77 -37.19 19.80
C LYS A 221 -8.04 -38.41 20.70
N ARG A 222 -9.30 -38.64 21.03
CA ARG A 222 -9.70 -39.80 21.86
C ARG A 222 -9.56 -41.11 21.08
N LEU A 223 -9.90 -41.09 19.80
CA LEU A 223 -9.78 -42.27 18.96
C LEU A 223 -8.31 -42.63 18.68
N LEU A 224 -7.46 -41.62 18.44
CA LEU A 224 -6.00 -41.83 18.32
C LEU A 224 -5.40 -42.45 19.57
N ALA A 225 -5.83 -42.04 20.76
CA ALA A 225 -5.42 -42.70 22.00
C ALA A 225 -5.83 -44.18 22.08
N LEU A 226 -6.92 -44.57 21.44
CA LEU A 226 -7.27 -45.97 21.31
C LEU A 226 -6.33 -46.72 20.34
N PHE A 227 -5.97 -46.10 19.21
CA PHE A 227 -5.02 -46.68 18.25
C PHE A 227 -3.62 -46.80 18.87
N GLU A 228 -3.18 -45.86 19.74
CA GLU A 228 -1.95 -45.98 20.52
C GLU A 228 -1.99 -47.17 21.50
N LYS A 229 -3.11 -47.37 22.23
CA LYS A 229 -3.29 -48.52 23.11
C LYS A 229 -3.21 -49.84 22.34
N MET A 230 -3.60 -49.86 21.07
CA MET A 230 -3.55 -51.03 20.21
C MET A 230 -2.15 -51.22 19.57
N GLU A 231 -1.19 -50.36 19.86
CA GLU A 231 0.12 -50.30 19.19
C GLU A 231 0.00 -50.35 17.68
N TYR A 232 -0.93 -49.55 17.14
CA TYR A 232 -1.18 -49.46 15.72
C TYR A 232 -0.10 -48.63 15.02
N THR A 233 0.51 -49.21 13.99
CA THR A 233 1.67 -48.60 13.31
C THR A 233 1.29 -48.00 11.94
N GLU A 234 2.21 -47.24 11.33
CA GLU A 234 2.03 -46.75 9.95
C GLU A 234 2.02 -47.86 8.92
N GLU A 235 2.69 -49.00 9.23
CA GLU A 235 2.62 -50.20 8.40
C GLU A 235 1.24 -50.84 8.47
N ASP A 236 0.60 -50.92 9.65
CA ASP A 236 -0.78 -51.33 9.82
C ASP A 236 -1.74 -50.47 9.00
N LEU A 237 -1.55 -49.13 9.05
CA LEU A 237 -2.35 -48.17 8.30
C LEU A 237 -2.21 -48.38 6.79
N GLY A 238 -0.99 -48.64 6.32
CA GLY A 238 -0.70 -48.92 4.90
C GLY A 238 -1.39 -50.17 4.43
N ILE A 239 -1.39 -51.26 5.26
CA ILE A 239 -2.05 -52.55 4.98
C ILE A 239 -3.56 -52.36 4.90
N ASP A 240 -4.15 -51.66 5.88
CA ASP A 240 -5.60 -51.49 5.97
C ASP A 240 -6.16 -50.62 4.83
N ASN A 241 -5.48 -49.54 4.48
CA ASN A 241 -5.91 -48.66 3.38
C ASN A 241 -5.65 -49.25 1.99
N SER A 242 -4.71 -50.22 1.82
CA SER A 242 -4.42 -50.86 0.53
C SER A 242 -5.31 -52.10 0.25
N GLY A 243 -5.99 -52.65 1.26
CA GLY A 243 -6.76 -53.90 1.15
C GLY A 243 -8.18 -53.77 0.59
N GLY A 244 -8.67 -52.60 0.35
CA GLY A 244 -10.00 -52.35 -0.19
C GLY A 244 -9.95 -51.87 -1.64
N GLY A 245 -10.18 -52.74 -2.59
CA GLY A 245 -10.27 -52.45 -4.02
C GLY A 245 -11.51 -51.61 -4.37
N GLY A 246 -11.54 -50.38 -3.98
CA GLY A 246 -12.56 -49.42 -4.35
C GLY A 246 -11.92 -48.08 -4.60
N ASP A 247 -11.98 -47.56 -5.83
CA ASP A 247 -11.74 -46.17 -6.18
C ASP A 247 -12.76 -45.25 -5.47
N SER A 248 -12.66 -45.12 -4.15
CA SER A 248 -13.30 -43.99 -3.45
C SER A 248 -12.25 -42.92 -3.25
N GLU A 249 -12.23 -41.95 -4.15
CA GLU A 249 -11.54 -40.64 -4.01
C GLU A 249 -12.13 -39.82 -2.84
N THR A 250 -12.07 -40.34 -1.62
CA THR A 250 -12.11 -39.55 -0.40
C THR A 250 -10.68 -39.53 0.13
N GLU A 251 -9.78 -38.85 -0.58
CA GLU A 251 -8.55 -38.36 0.01
C GLU A 251 -8.96 -37.45 1.16
N GLU A 252 -9.02 -37.96 2.38
CA GLU A 252 -8.93 -37.10 3.57
C GLU A 252 -7.60 -36.41 3.47
N ALA A 253 -7.66 -35.10 3.24
CA ALA A 253 -6.47 -34.26 3.05
C ALA A 253 -5.59 -34.40 4.29
N ALA A 254 -4.39 -34.92 4.12
CA ALA A 254 -3.34 -34.93 5.14
C ALA A 254 -3.19 -33.53 5.77
N ASN A 255 -2.83 -33.46 7.06
CA ASN A 255 -2.63 -32.17 7.73
C ASN A 255 -1.65 -31.30 6.93
N PRO A 256 -1.99 -30.02 6.65
CA PRO A 256 -1.13 -29.14 5.89
C PRO A 256 0.16 -28.85 6.66
N LYS A 257 1.31 -29.12 6.03
CA LYS A 257 2.64 -28.86 6.58
C LYS A 257 3.41 -27.88 5.71
N PHE A 258 4.07 -26.94 6.38
CA PHE A 258 4.86 -25.90 5.72
C PHE A 258 6.13 -25.65 6.50
N THR A 259 7.21 -25.28 5.78
CA THR A 259 8.44 -24.77 6.41
C THR A 259 8.73 -23.38 5.84
N VAL A 260 8.89 -22.38 6.73
CA VAL A 260 9.20 -21.00 6.38
C VAL A 260 10.32 -20.49 7.26
N THR A 261 11.31 -19.81 6.68
CA THR A 261 12.43 -19.23 7.39
C THR A 261 12.34 -17.70 7.41
N LEU A 262 12.37 -17.11 8.59
CA LEU A 262 12.39 -15.65 8.80
C LEU A 262 13.82 -15.26 9.22
N HIS A 263 14.41 -14.29 8.50
CA HIS A 263 15.77 -13.80 8.70
C HIS A 263 15.78 -12.41 9.29
N TYR A 264 16.70 -12.14 10.20
CA TYR A 264 16.96 -10.83 10.80
C TYR A 264 18.43 -10.45 10.64
N THR A 265 18.67 -9.20 10.23
CA THR A 265 20.00 -8.59 10.18
C THR A 265 19.95 -7.15 10.67
N LEU A 266 21.11 -6.61 11.09
CA LEU A 266 21.26 -5.21 11.48
C LEU A 266 22.12 -4.48 10.44
N ASP A 267 21.70 -3.28 10.04
CA ASP A 267 22.40 -2.41 9.09
C ASP A 267 22.35 -0.96 9.60
N GLY A 268 23.48 -0.47 10.19
CA GLY A 268 23.47 0.82 10.89
C GLY A 268 22.42 0.88 11.99
N ASN A 269 21.56 1.91 11.97
CA ASN A 269 20.42 2.06 12.89
C ASN A 269 19.12 1.36 12.40
N GLN A 270 19.25 0.31 11.61
CA GLN A 270 18.12 -0.34 10.96
C GLN A 270 18.08 -1.84 11.25
N LEU A 271 16.87 -2.35 11.51
CA LEU A 271 16.55 -3.78 11.53
C LEU A 271 16.00 -4.19 10.18
N ILE A 272 16.53 -5.27 9.61
CA ILE A 272 16.01 -5.87 8.39
C ILE A 272 15.37 -7.22 8.73
N ALA A 273 14.11 -7.41 8.34
CA ALA A 273 13.39 -8.68 8.42
C ALA A 273 13.06 -9.17 7.02
N SER A 274 13.34 -10.46 6.71
CA SER A 274 13.08 -10.97 5.36
C SER A 274 12.73 -12.45 5.32
N VAL A 275 11.95 -12.82 4.31
CA VAL A 275 11.65 -14.20 3.92
C VAL A 275 11.97 -14.37 2.43
N ASP A 276 12.71 -15.41 2.08
CA ASP A 276 12.86 -15.83 0.69
C ASP A 276 11.74 -16.80 0.34
N ALA A 277 10.73 -16.31 -0.42
CA ALA A 277 9.58 -17.12 -0.82
C ALA A 277 9.98 -18.30 -1.73
N GLY A 278 11.18 -18.27 -2.33
CA GLY A 278 11.73 -19.37 -3.10
C GLY A 278 12.11 -20.58 -2.25
N THR A 279 12.39 -20.38 -0.96
CA THR A 279 12.79 -21.42 -0.01
C THR A 279 11.62 -22.02 0.78
N ILE A 280 10.43 -21.46 0.66
CA ILE A 280 9.22 -21.97 1.32
C ILE A 280 8.93 -23.38 0.84
N GLN A 281 8.74 -24.31 1.79
CA GLN A 281 8.37 -25.68 1.53
C GLN A 281 6.88 -25.88 1.83
N GLU A 282 6.10 -26.26 0.81
CA GLU A 282 4.69 -26.64 0.88
C GLU A 282 4.63 -28.17 0.83
N GLU A 283 4.83 -28.82 1.99
CA GLU A 283 5.13 -30.25 2.08
C GLU A 283 3.93 -31.15 1.75
N THR A 284 2.72 -30.63 1.99
CA THR A 284 1.48 -31.37 1.79
C THR A 284 0.66 -30.76 0.65
N GLN A 285 0.56 -31.46 -0.47
CA GLN A 285 -0.31 -31.05 -1.56
C GLN A 285 -1.79 -31.39 -1.24
N PRO A 286 -2.78 -30.58 -1.66
CA PRO A 286 -2.68 -29.44 -2.58
C PRO A 286 -2.62 -28.06 -1.87
N TYR A 287 -2.23 -28.01 -0.60
CA TYR A 287 -2.20 -26.76 0.17
C TYR A 287 -1.09 -25.84 -0.31
N ARG A 288 -1.42 -24.58 -0.52
CA ARG A 288 -0.49 -23.54 -1.00
C ARG A 288 -0.67 -22.24 -0.22
N ILE A 289 0.42 -21.56 0.10
CA ILE A 289 0.38 -20.27 0.78
C ILE A 289 -0.14 -19.20 -0.18
N HIS A 290 -1.19 -18.50 0.25
CA HIS A 290 -1.83 -17.40 -0.46
C HIS A 290 -1.21 -16.05 -0.09
N THR A 291 -1.21 -15.74 1.22
CA THR A 291 -0.61 -14.52 1.75
C THR A 291 0.30 -14.83 2.91
N ILE A 292 1.33 -14.00 3.11
CA ILE A 292 2.27 -14.09 4.23
C ILE A 292 2.45 -12.72 4.85
N SER A 293 2.47 -12.65 6.19
CA SER A 293 2.69 -11.43 6.96
C SER A 293 3.90 -11.59 7.85
N LEU A 294 4.73 -10.57 7.90
CA LEU A 294 5.95 -10.52 8.71
C LEU A 294 5.77 -9.47 9.79
N LEU A 295 6.09 -9.84 11.04
CA LEU A 295 6.13 -8.93 12.18
C LEU A 295 4.83 -8.10 12.34
N GLU A 296 3.65 -8.75 12.24
CA GLU A 296 2.33 -8.09 12.30
C GLU A 296 2.16 -7.19 13.53
N ASN A 297 2.85 -7.52 14.63
CA ASN A 297 2.70 -6.85 15.93
C ASN A 297 3.96 -6.08 16.34
N PHE A 298 4.89 -5.81 15.41
CA PHE A 298 6.14 -5.11 15.74
C PHE A 298 5.84 -3.70 16.25
N GLY A 299 6.38 -3.38 17.43
CA GLY A 299 6.18 -2.10 18.08
C GLY A 299 4.77 -1.85 18.63
N ALA A 300 3.84 -2.81 18.53
CA ALA A 300 2.43 -2.65 18.90
C ALA A 300 2.24 -1.75 20.13
N ALA A 301 1.37 -0.74 20.03
CA ALA A 301 1.11 0.23 21.07
C ALA A 301 -0.16 -0.13 21.84
N GLY A 302 -0.06 -0.14 23.18
CA GLY A 302 -1.17 -0.46 24.07
C GLY A 302 -2.07 0.73 24.37
N THR A 303 -3.07 0.51 25.22
CA THR A 303 -4.04 1.55 25.64
C THR A 303 -3.43 2.67 26.48
N GLY A 304 -2.24 2.46 27.07
CA GLY A 304 -1.50 3.46 27.83
C GLY A 304 -0.49 4.28 27.02
N ASP A 305 -0.28 3.94 25.74
CA ASP A 305 0.67 4.64 24.87
C ASP A 305 0.01 5.81 24.14
N ASP A 306 0.75 6.89 23.93
CA ASP A 306 0.37 8.02 23.07
C ASP A 306 1.07 7.93 21.73
N GLY A 307 0.40 8.38 20.65
CA GLY A 307 0.96 8.40 19.33
C GLY A 307 -0.01 8.06 18.21
N TYR A 308 0.57 7.56 17.12
CA TYR A 308 -0.18 7.25 15.91
C TYR A 308 0.50 6.20 15.02
N LEU A 309 -0.29 5.57 14.17
CA LEU A 309 0.18 4.82 13.01
C LEU A 309 0.25 5.78 11.83
N PHE A 310 1.33 5.70 11.05
CA PHE A 310 1.47 6.39 9.78
C PHE A 310 1.26 5.41 8.62
N LEU A 311 0.42 5.84 7.65
CA LEU A 311 0.11 5.10 6.43
C LEU A 311 0.29 5.98 5.19
N PRO A 312 0.80 5.44 4.06
CA PRO A 312 0.99 6.17 2.80
C PRO A 312 -0.30 6.23 1.99
N ASP A 313 -1.39 6.64 2.60
CA ASP A 313 -2.70 6.80 1.99
C ASP A 313 -2.81 8.14 1.28
N GLY A 314 -2.88 8.15 -0.07
CA GLY A 314 -2.77 9.37 -0.84
C GLY A 314 -1.46 10.12 -0.54
N SER A 315 -1.55 11.34 0.02
CA SER A 315 -0.38 12.11 0.48
C SER A 315 0.25 11.54 1.76
N GLY A 316 -0.54 10.89 2.60
CA GLY A 316 -0.20 10.32 3.89
C GLY A 316 -1.32 10.54 4.91
N THR A 317 -1.50 9.62 5.84
CA THR A 317 -2.49 9.74 6.92
C THR A 317 -1.96 9.27 8.26
N LEU A 318 -2.44 9.89 9.33
CA LEU A 318 -2.19 9.49 10.71
C LEU A 318 -3.44 8.82 11.29
N VAL A 319 -3.25 7.67 11.91
CA VAL A 319 -4.29 6.96 12.68
C VAL A 319 -3.91 7.05 14.14
N ARG A 320 -4.56 7.95 14.89
CA ARG A 320 -4.29 8.19 16.30
C ARG A 320 -4.64 6.97 17.13
N PHE A 321 -3.77 6.63 18.11
CA PHE A 321 -4.02 5.56 19.05
C PHE A 321 -5.27 5.83 19.89
N ASN A 322 -5.92 4.78 20.32
CA ASN A 322 -7.00 4.84 21.30
C ASN A 322 -8.12 5.84 20.93
N SER A 323 -8.35 6.06 19.64
CA SER A 323 -9.33 7.03 19.13
C SER A 323 -10.81 6.67 19.45
N GLY A 324 -11.07 5.50 20.02
CA GLY A 324 -12.42 5.03 20.33
C GLY A 324 -13.24 4.58 19.11
N LYS A 325 -12.66 4.62 17.91
CA LYS A 325 -13.32 4.23 16.64
C LYS A 325 -13.39 2.71 16.44
N SER A 326 -13.60 1.93 17.50
CA SER A 326 -13.56 0.45 17.50
C SER A 326 -14.59 -0.22 16.58
N LEU A 327 -15.62 0.50 16.14
CA LEU A 327 -16.62 0.01 15.17
C LEU A 327 -16.19 0.20 13.71
N ALA A 328 -15.17 1.02 13.44
CA ALA A 328 -14.64 1.20 12.10
C ALA A 328 -13.92 -0.05 11.61
N GLN A 329 -13.92 -0.27 10.29
CA GLN A 329 -13.17 -1.38 9.70
C GLN A 329 -11.66 -1.08 9.73
N PRO A 330 -10.80 -2.10 9.84
CA PRO A 330 -9.36 -1.95 9.65
C PRO A 330 -9.05 -1.31 8.29
N ILE A 331 -8.01 -0.49 8.26
CA ILE A 331 -7.54 0.06 6.99
C ILE A 331 -6.73 -1.01 6.26
N LEU A 332 -7.03 -1.23 4.97
CA LEU A 332 -6.29 -2.10 4.08
C LEU A 332 -5.89 -1.31 2.83
N ILE A 333 -4.60 -1.05 2.66
CA ILE A 333 -4.07 -0.24 1.55
C ILE A 333 -3.12 -1.09 0.70
N PRO A 334 -3.49 -1.41 -0.56
CA PRO A 334 -2.56 -2.05 -1.49
C PRO A 334 -1.50 -1.04 -1.95
N ILE A 335 -0.23 -1.43 -1.85
CA ILE A 335 0.88 -0.65 -2.41
C ILE A 335 0.76 -0.62 -3.93
N TYR A 336 0.88 0.58 -4.53
CA TYR A 336 0.66 0.84 -5.97
C TYR A 336 -0.75 0.49 -6.46
N GLY A 337 -1.76 0.48 -5.57
CA GLY A 337 -3.14 0.10 -5.87
C GLY A 337 -3.34 -1.42 -6.07
N ASP A 338 -4.56 -1.81 -6.40
CA ASP A 338 -4.88 -3.21 -6.67
C ASP A 338 -4.32 -3.68 -8.02
N ASP A 339 -3.98 -4.97 -8.10
CA ASP A 339 -3.65 -5.62 -9.36
C ASP A 339 -4.91 -5.79 -10.23
N SER A 340 -4.95 -5.03 -11.33
CA SER A 340 -6.12 -4.99 -12.23
C SER A 340 -6.35 -6.28 -13.00
N THR A 341 -5.45 -7.26 -12.95
CA THR A 341 -5.55 -8.52 -13.69
C THR A 341 -5.97 -9.72 -12.84
N ILE A 342 -6.15 -9.55 -11.54
CA ILE A 342 -6.62 -10.66 -10.69
C ILE A 342 -8.06 -11.04 -11.09
N TYR A 343 -8.97 -10.09 -11.16
CA TYR A 343 -10.36 -10.33 -11.54
C TYR A 343 -10.95 -9.17 -12.35
N ALA A 344 -11.87 -9.52 -13.25
CA ALA A 344 -12.57 -8.55 -14.10
C ALA A 344 -13.77 -7.95 -13.35
N ARG A 345 -13.54 -6.99 -12.49
CA ARG A 345 -14.60 -6.21 -11.82
C ARG A 345 -14.40 -4.73 -12.06
N GLU A 346 -15.48 -4.01 -12.26
CA GLU A 346 -15.47 -2.57 -12.31
C GLU A 346 -15.20 -2.01 -10.91
N LYS A 347 -14.33 -0.99 -10.83
CA LYS A 347 -14.03 -0.31 -9.56
C LYS A 347 -15.08 0.76 -9.31
N PHE A 348 -15.85 0.61 -8.23
CA PHE A 348 -16.84 1.60 -7.80
C PHE A 348 -16.19 2.78 -7.07
N ASN A 349 -15.07 2.56 -6.39
CA ASN A 349 -14.36 3.58 -5.64
C ASN A 349 -13.10 4.00 -6.37
N THR A 350 -12.91 5.31 -6.45
CA THR A 350 -11.69 5.95 -6.95
C THR A 350 -10.83 6.44 -5.78
N LEU A 351 -10.40 5.51 -4.93
CA LEU A 351 -9.42 5.83 -3.91
C LEU A 351 -8.06 6.09 -4.57
N GLU A 352 -7.35 7.10 -4.07
CA GLU A 352 -5.96 7.33 -4.47
C GLU A 352 -5.11 6.14 -4.01
N PRO A 353 -4.33 5.50 -4.91
CA PRO A 353 -3.48 4.40 -4.51
C PRO A 353 -2.31 4.89 -3.65
N SER A 354 -1.81 4.03 -2.78
CA SER A 354 -0.51 4.27 -2.15
C SER A 354 0.59 4.34 -3.20
N ARG A 355 1.41 5.40 -3.14
CA ARG A 355 2.53 5.63 -4.07
C ARG A 355 3.86 5.14 -3.51
N LEU A 356 3.96 5.04 -2.18
CA LEU A 356 5.19 4.71 -1.47
C LEU A 356 5.05 3.39 -0.71
N PRO A 357 6.07 2.53 -0.72
CA PRO A 357 6.06 1.26 0.00
C PRO A 357 6.55 1.43 1.44
N VAL A 358 5.92 2.32 2.20
CA VAL A 358 6.35 2.69 3.56
C VAL A 358 5.19 2.65 4.54
N PHE A 359 5.49 2.49 5.83
CA PHE A 359 4.56 2.67 6.94
C PHE A 359 5.35 3.03 8.20
N GLY A 360 4.69 3.48 9.23
CA GLY A 360 5.39 3.86 10.44
C GLY A 360 4.53 3.86 11.69
N MET A 361 5.18 4.08 12.82
CA MET A 361 4.53 4.26 14.11
C MET A 361 5.31 5.26 14.93
N LYS A 362 4.61 6.24 15.51
CA LYS A 362 5.11 7.04 16.62
C LYS A 362 4.51 6.48 17.90
N LYS A 363 5.36 6.18 18.88
CA LYS A 363 4.97 5.67 20.21
C LYS A 363 5.70 6.46 21.27
N ASN A 364 4.98 7.33 21.99
CA ASN A 364 5.55 8.26 22.95
C ASN A 364 6.66 9.14 22.29
N ASP A 365 7.87 9.11 22.81
CA ASP A 365 9.02 9.92 22.34
C ASP A 365 9.89 9.19 21.30
N ALA A 366 9.46 8.06 20.79
CA ALA A 366 10.17 7.29 19.78
C ALA A 366 9.27 6.95 18.59
N ALA A 367 9.89 6.68 17.45
CA ALA A 367 9.20 6.28 16.24
C ALA A 367 10.02 5.28 15.43
N PHE A 368 9.37 4.59 14.52
CA PHE A 368 10.05 3.90 13.42
C PHE A 368 9.39 4.24 12.09
N LEU A 369 10.21 4.28 11.04
CA LEU A 369 9.78 4.16 9.66
C LEU A 369 10.12 2.76 9.16
N ALA A 370 9.17 2.08 8.54
CA ALA A 370 9.39 0.81 7.86
C ALA A 370 9.28 0.99 6.34
N ILE A 371 10.22 0.43 5.58
CA ILE A 371 10.28 0.46 4.13
C ILE A 371 10.19 -0.99 3.62
N ILE A 372 9.24 -1.27 2.74
CA ILE A 372 9.15 -2.56 2.06
C ILE A 372 10.09 -2.50 0.86
N GLU A 373 11.26 -3.15 0.95
CA GLU A 373 12.31 -3.08 -0.08
C GLU A 373 12.13 -4.12 -1.19
N ASP A 374 11.64 -5.33 -0.83
CA ASP A 374 11.38 -6.41 -1.77
C ASP A 374 9.97 -6.95 -1.56
N GLY A 375 9.24 -7.19 -2.62
CA GLY A 375 7.87 -7.69 -2.61
C GLY A 375 6.82 -6.59 -2.45
N GLU A 376 7.19 -5.32 -2.51
CA GLU A 376 6.28 -4.19 -2.29
C GLU A 376 5.09 -4.17 -3.25
N ALA A 377 5.27 -4.61 -4.50
CA ALA A 377 4.16 -4.70 -5.45
C ALA A 377 3.12 -5.78 -5.09
N LEU A 378 3.45 -6.70 -4.18
CA LEU A 378 2.56 -7.74 -3.67
C LEU A 378 1.95 -7.37 -2.30
N ALA A 379 2.40 -6.26 -1.70
CA ALA A 379 2.07 -5.89 -0.34
C ALA A 379 0.74 -5.14 -0.24
N LYS A 380 0.02 -5.42 0.85
CA LYS A 380 -1.07 -4.60 1.38
C LYS A 380 -0.76 -4.25 2.82
N LEU A 381 -0.82 -2.98 3.17
CA LEU A 381 -0.71 -2.55 4.55
C LEU A 381 -2.03 -2.78 5.28
N SER A 382 -1.94 -3.38 6.46
CA SER A 382 -3.07 -3.52 7.39
C SER A 382 -2.80 -2.67 8.62
N ALA A 383 -3.76 -1.82 8.99
CA ALA A 383 -3.70 -1.04 10.22
C ALA A 383 -4.99 -1.21 11.01
N ASP A 384 -4.84 -1.46 12.31
CA ASP A 384 -5.95 -1.62 13.25
C ASP A 384 -5.66 -0.90 14.57
N ILE A 385 -6.72 -0.54 15.30
CA ILE A 385 -6.63 0.16 16.56
C ILE A 385 -7.08 -0.72 17.74
N SER A 386 -6.64 -0.33 18.93
CA SER A 386 -7.07 -0.94 20.18
C SER A 386 -8.60 -0.88 20.40
N GLY A 387 -9.15 -1.86 21.11
CA GLY A 387 -10.56 -1.89 21.50
C GLY A 387 -11.50 -2.59 20.50
N ARG A 388 -10.97 -3.16 19.41
CA ARG A 388 -11.75 -3.92 18.42
C ARG A 388 -11.65 -5.44 18.64
N LEU A 389 -10.52 -6.03 18.47
CA LEU A 389 -10.25 -7.47 18.68
C LEU A 389 -9.26 -7.72 19.83
N HIS A 390 -8.43 -6.76 20.13
CA HIS A 390 -7.40 -6.74 21.16
C HIS A 390 -7.14 -5.30 21.66
N GLU A 391 -6.32 -5.14 22.69
CA GLU A 391 -6.01 -3.86 23.31
C GLU A 391 -4.77 -3.15 22.68
N PHE A 392 -4.43 -3.45 21.41
CA PHE A 392 -3.24 -2.91 20.75
C PHE A 392 -3.57 -2.20 19.44
N ASN A 393 -2.74 -1.19 19.12
CA ASN A 393 -2.70 -0.50 17.84
C ASN A 393 -1.56 -1.10 17.01
N THR A 394 -1.82 -1.55 15.79
CA THR A 394 -0.88 -2.30 14.96
C THR A 394 -0.88 -1.85 13.51
N VAL A 395 0.28 -1.93 12.85
CA VAL A 395 0.43 -1.72 11.41
C VAL A 395 1.50 -2.65 10.86
N ALA A 396 1.18 -3.35 9.76
CA ALA A 396 2.13 -4.24 9.11
C ALA A 396 1.74 -4.56 7.67
N PRO A 397 2.67 -5.01 6.82
CA PRO A 397 2.38 -5.49 5.48
C PRO A 397 1.96 -6.96 5.48
N GLN A 398 1.03 -7.27 4.58
CA GLN A 398 0.68 -8.61 4.16
C GLN A 398 1.01 -8.77 2.66
N PHE A 399 1.78 -9.79 2.31
CA PHE A 399 2.23 -10.05 0.94
C PHE A 399 1.38 -11.13 0.29
N THR A 400 0.78 -10.85 -0.87
CA THR A 400 0.01 -11.83 -1.65
C THR A 400 0.93 -12.55 -2.63
N ILE A 401 1.47 -13.72 -2.23
CA ILE A 401 2.42 -14.49 -3.06
C ILE A 401 1.72 -15.42 -4.05
N LEU A 402 0.45 -15.76 -3.82
CA LEU A 402 -0.38 -16.56 -4.72
C LEU A 402 -1.77 -15.91 -4.83
N PRO A 403 -2.02 -15.00 -5.77
CA PRO A 403 -3.33 -14.39 -5.92
C PRO A 403 -4.39 -15.42 -6.32
N LYS A 404 -5.67 -15.14 -6.04
CA LYS A 404 -6.80 -15.96 -6.44
C LYS A 404 -7.94 -15.14 -7.02
N ASP A 405 -8.67 -15.74 -7.95
CA ASP A 405 -9.93 -15.22 -8.50
C ASP A 405 -11.09 -16.15 -8.06
N GLU A 406 -12.23 -15.56 -7.77
CA GLU A 406 -13.45 -16.26 -7.39
C GLU A 406 -14.46 -16.15 -8.53
N VAL A 407 -14.62 -17.23 -9.27
CA VAL A 407 -15.58 -17.30 -10.37
C VAL A 407 -16.88 -17.94 -9.86
N ARG A 408 -17.93 -17.15 -9.75
CA ARG A 408 -19.26 -17.64 -9.38
C ARG A 408 -19.88 -18.39 -10.56
N LEU A 409 -20.08 -19.70 -10.41
CA LEU A 409 -20.68 -20.57 -11.42
C LEU A 409 -22.21 -20.59 -11.28
N SER A 410 -22.73 -20.51 -10.05
CA SER A 410 -24.16 -20.44 -9.73
C SER A 410 -24.40 -19.62 -8.46
N ALA A 411 -25.65 -19.53 -7.99
CA ALA A 411 -25.96 -18.86 -6.74
C ALA A 411 -25.21 -19.43 -5.52
N ASN A 412 -24.95 -20.76 -5.54
CA ASN A 412 -24.37 -21.51 -4.42
C ASN A 412 -23.00 -22.10 -4.72
N GLU A 413 -22.45 -21.89 -5.92
CA GLU A 413 -21.19 -22.51 -6.35
C GLU A 413 -20.17 -21.47 -6.77
N ILE A 414 -19.05 -21.42 -6.04
CA ILE A 414 -17.91 -20.55 -6.32
C ILE A 414 -16.72 -21.45 -6.66
N MET A 415 -16.15 -21.25 -7.82
CA MET A 415 -14.90 -21.88 -8.22
C MET A 415 -13.73 -20.93 -7.97
N HIS A 416 -12.74 -21.35 -7.20
CA HIS A 416 -11.50 -20.62 -6.99
C HIS A 416 -10.48 -20.95 -8.08
N LYS A 417 -9.84 -19.96 -8.63
CA LYS A 417 -8.74 -20.07 -9.61
C LYS A 417 -7.50 -19.40 -9.08
N THR A 418 -6.36 -20.04 -9.24
CA THR A 418 -5.04 -19.52 -8.89
C THR A 418 -4.10 -19.62 -10.08
N PRO A 419 -3.02 -18.82 -10.11
CA PRO A 419 -1.91 -19.05 -11.02
C PRO A 419 -1.26 -20.41 -10.81
N ALA A 420 -0.52 -20.87 -11.80
CA ALA A 420 0.20 -22.14 -11.70
C ALA A 420 1.34 -22.05 -10.68
N GLN A 421 1.99 -20.91 -10.56
CA GLN A 421 3.15 -20.70 -9.68
C GLN A 421 2.87 -19.58 -8.68
N SER A 422 3.39 -19.77 -7.45
CA SER A 422 3.51 -18.69 -6.45
C SER A 422 4.72 -17.82 -6.78
N TYR A 423 4.72 -16.59 -6.29
CA TYR A 423 5.92 -15.76 -6.28
C TYR A 423 7.05 -16.44 -5.52
N ARG A 424 8.29 -16.36 -6.05
CA ARG A 424 9.48 -17.07 -5.53
C ARG A 424 10.65 -16.13 -5.19
N GLY A 425 10.41 -14.82 -5.15
CA GLY A 425 11.44 -13.84 -4.79
C GLY A 425 11.44 -13.52 -3.29
N LYS A 426 12.22 -12.51 -2.92
CA LYS A 426 12.34 -12.06 -1.54
C LYS A 426 11.14 -11.19 -1.13
N LEU A 427 10.83 -11.22 0.17
CA LEU A 427 9.96 -10.32 0.88
C LEU A 427 10.83 -9.68 1.97
N LYS A 428 10.99 -8.35 1.98
CA LYS A 428 11.97 -7.68 2.83
C LYS A 428 11.44 -6.36 3.35
N ILE A 429 11.57 -6.15 4.66
CA ILE A 429 11.16 -4.95 5.36
C ILE A 429 12.37 -4.40 6.11
N ARG A 430 12.65 -3.11 5.96
CA ARG A 430 13.67 -2.36 6.68
C ARG A 430 13.00 -1.42 7.66
N TYR A 431 13.32 -1.52 8.95
CA TYR A 431 12.83 -0.66 10.03
C TYR A 431 13.95 0.30 10.44
N SER A 432 13.75 1.60 10.27
CA SER A 432 14.64 2.68 10.71
C SER A 432 14.08 3.29 12.00
N PHE A 433 14.90 3.34 13.07
CA PHE A 433 14.47 3.86 14.36
C PHE A 433 14.79 5.35 14.50
N LEU A 434 13.84 6.09 15.08
CA LEU A 434 13.86 7.55 15.21
C LEU A 434 13.54 7.94 16.66
N SER A 435 14.18 9.00 17.16
CA SER A 435 14.01 9.46 18.53
C SER A 435 14.12 10.98 18.64
N GLY A 436 13.71 11.53 19.78
CA GLY A 436 13.75 12.98 20.04
C GLY A 436 12.93 13.77 19.03
N GLU A 437 13.48 14.87 18.52
CA GLU A 437 12.81 15.75 17.54
C GLU A 437 12.47 15.04 16.22
N GLN A 438 13.17 13.94 15.91
CA GLN A 438 12.89 13.13 14.70
C GLN A 438 11.79 12.10 14.91
N ALA A 439 11.27 11.92 16.14
CA ALA A 439 10.24 10.94 16.43
C ALA A 439 8.84 11.40 15.97
N GLY A 440 8.69 11.69 14.69
CA GLY A 440 7.44 12.11 14.08
C GLY A 440 7.41 11.80 12.58
N TYR A 441 6.28 12.06 11.92
CA TYR A 441 6.15 11.83 10.48
C TYR A 441 7.10 12.71 9.64
N ALA A 442 7.49 13.88 10.14
CA ALA A 442 8.52 14.72 9.50
C ALA A 442 9.89 14.02 9.49
N GLY A 443 10.30 13.47 10.63
CA GLY A 443 11.52 12.65 10.70
C GLY A 443 11.44 11.36 9.90
N MET A 444 10.26 10.71 9.86
CA MET A 444 10.03 9.55 8.97
C MET A 444 10.22 9.94 7.50
N ALA A 445 9.68 11.09 7.06
CA ALA A 445 9.85 11.60 5.70
C ALA A 445 11.33 11.94 5.38
N ALA A 446 12.04 12.53 6.33
CA ALA A 446 13.47 12.78 6.22
C ALA A 446 14.28 11.48 6.10
N SER A 447 13.94 10.44 6.90
CA SER A 447 14.56 9.12 6.83
C SER A 447 14.30 8.45 5.47
N TYR A 448 13.07 8.54 4.94
CA TYR A 448 12.76 8.00 3.62
C TYR A 448 13.50 8.74 2.51
N ARG A 449 13.63 10.05 2.59
CA ARG A 449 14.41 10.88 1.66
C ARG A 449 15.88 10.45 1.62
N SER A 450 16.50 10.25 2.80
CA SER A 450 17.88 9.73 2.88
C SER A 450 18.00 8.34 2.23
N TYR A 451 17.00 7.49 2.42
CA TYR A 451 16.95 6.19 1.74
C TYR A 451 16.88 6.34 0.20
N LEU A 452 16.09 7.30 -0.32
CA LEU A 452 16.01 7.57 -1.75
C LEU A 452 17.34 8.11 -2.32
N GLU A 453 18.07 8.92 -1.54
CA GLU A 453 19.41 9.38 -1.91
C GLU A 453 20.41 8.21 -1.99
N GLU A 454 20.42 7.34 -0.98
CA GLU A 454 21.38 6.23 -0.88
C GLU A 454 21.06 5.08 -1.85
N ALA A 455 19.80 4.65 -1.91
CA ALA A 455 19.39 3.48 -2.69
C ALA A 455 19.22 3.78 -4.19
N TYR A 456 18.75 5.00 -4.53
CA TYR A 456 18.41 5.37 -5.90
C TYR A 456 19.26 6.52 -6.47
N GLY A 457 20.16 7.09 -5.67
CA GLY A 457 21.04 8.17 -6.12
C GLY A 457 20.31 9.48 -6.41
N MET A 458 19.13 9.70 -5.83
CA MET A 458 18.37 10.94 -5.98
C MET A 458 19.20 12.12 -5.48
N ARG A 459 19.12 13.25 -6.15
CA ARG A 459 19.91 14.44 -5.84
C ARG A 459 19.03 15.66 -5.68
N LYS A 460 19.44 16.56 -4.79
CA LYS A 460 18.78 17.86 -4.63
C LYS A 460 18.73 18.63 -5.95
N LEU A 461 17.57 19.20 -6.22
CA LEU A 461 17.36 20.12 -7.32
C LEU A 461 18.29 21.34 -7.18
N LYS A 462 18.72 21.84 -8.31
CA LYS A 462 19.35 23.18 -8.44
C LYS A 462 18.44 24.00 -9.34
N PRO A 463 17.36 24.59 -8.77
CA PRO A 463 16.34 25.26 -9.58
C PRO A 463 16.97 26.45 -10.33
N GLU A 464 16.66 26.52 -11.63
CA GLU A 464 16.96 27.67 -12.47
C GLU A 464 15.67 28.38 -12.88
N GLY A 465 15.65 29.71 -12.88
CA GLY A 465 14.48 30.51 -13.22
C GLY A 465 13.32 30.35 -12.23
N ASP A 466 12.12 30.71 -12.64
CA ASP A 466 10.90 30.70 -11.83
C ASP A 466 10.31 29.29 -11.65
N ALA A 467 9.40 29.15 -10.68
CA ALA A 467 8.63 27.93 -10.46
C ALA A 467 7.91 27.48 -11.76
N PRO A 468 7.86 26.18 -12.07
CA PRO A 468 7.21 25.73 -13.29
C PRO A 468 5.70 25.98 -13.25
N PHE A 469 5.16 26.37 -14.41
CA PHE A 469 3.73 26.31 -14.71
C PHE A 469 3.47 25.06 -15.52
N TYR A 470 2.74 24.10 -14.95
CA TYR A 470 2.37 22.90 -15.68
C TYR A 470 1.13 23.16 -16.53
N LEU A 471 1.23 22.84 -17.81
CA LEU A 471 0.16 22.95 -18.78
C LEU A 471 0.00 21.63 -19.50
N GLU A 472 -1.19 21.06 -19.45
CA GLU A 472 -1.58 19.95 -20.30
C GLU A 472 -2.45 20.47 -21.44
N LEU A 473 -2.08 20.17 -22.68
CA LEU A 473 -2.93 20.48 -23.85
C LEU A 473 -3.40 19.20 -24.51
N THR A 474 -4.70 19.16 -24.88
CA THR A 474 -5.27 18.09 -25.67
C THR A 474 -5.14 18.46 -27.16
N GLY A 475 -4.32 17.73 -27.91
CA GLY A 475 -4.06 17.91 -29.33
C GLY A 475 -5.23 17.48 -30.19
N THR A 476 -5.48 16.17 -30.31
CA THR A 476 -6.55 15.66 -31.16
C THR A 476 -7.45 14.65 -30.47
N ILE A 477 -8.67 14.54 -30.98
CA ILE A 477 -9.65 13.52 -30.57
C ILE A 477 -10.30 12.87 -31.79
N PRO A 478 -10.72 11.60 -31.70
CA PRO A 478 -11.56 10.97 -32.69
C PRO A 478 -13.01 11.50 -32.59
N LYS A 479 -13.59 11.91 -33.72
CA LYS A 479 -14.96 12.36 -33.84
C LYS A 479 -15.69 11.64 -34.97
N ARG A 480 -16.88 11.10 -34.68
CA ARG A 480 -17.71 10.48 -35.73
C ARG A 480 -18.26 11.54 -36.65
N LYS A 481 -17.95 11.43 -37.94
CA LYS A 481 -18.50 12.27 -39.03
C LYS A 481 -19.22 11.40 -40.07
N ASN A 482 -20.04 12.03 -40.89
CA ASN A 482 -20.76 11.36 -41.98
C ASN A 482 -20.26 11.92 -43.32
N ARG A 483 -19.96 11.04 -44.29
CA ARG A 483 -19.66 11.40 -45.66
C ARG A 483 -20.56 10.61 -46.59
N LEU A 484 -21.38 11.29 -47.37
CA LEU A 484 -22.36 10.67 -48.26
C LEU A 484 -23.30 9.68 -47.57
N GLY A 485 -23.66 9.94 -46.28
CA GLY A 485 -24.51 9.04 -45.47
C GLY A 485 -23.76 7.91 -44.76
N PHE A 486 -22.47 7.71 -45.01
CA PHE A 486 -21.66 6.68 -44.34
C PHE A 486 -20.90 7.30 -43.15
N PRO A 487 -21.07 6.73 -41.93
CA PRO A 487 -20.32 7.19 -40.80
C PRO A 487 -18.85 6.75 -40.88
N TYR A 488 -17.95 7.65 -40.56
CA TYR A 488 -16.51 7.37 -40.39
C TYR A 488 -15.99 8.12 -39.18
N GLU A 489 -14.89 7.65 -38.63
CA GLU A 489 -14.17 8.32 -37.54
C GLU A 489 -13.11 9.24 -38.15
N ALA A 490 -13.15 10.52 -37.80
CA ALA A 490 -12.18 11.52 -38.23
C ALA A 490 -11.39 12.00 -37.01
N ILE A 491 -10.12 12.19 -37.18
CA ILE A 491 -9.29 12.88 -36.19
C ILE A 491 -9.48 14.36 -36.36
N VAL A 492 -9.87 15.04 -35.29
CA VAL A 492 -10.12 16.49 -35.27
C VAL A 492 -9.22 17.15 -34.22
N PRO A 493 -8.59 18.29 -34.53
CA PRO A 493 -7.79 19.01 -33.54
C PRO A 493 -8.69 19.64 -32.48
N LEU A 494 -8.22 19.66 -31.24
CA LEU A 494 -8.66 20.53 -30.15
C LEU A 494 -7.63 21.62 -29.90
N THR A 495 -6.35 21.32 -30.15
CA THR A 495 -5.26 22.28 -30.12
C THR A 495 -4.18 21.81 -31.10
N ASP A 496 -3.95 22.52 -32.18
CA ASP A 496 -2.84 22.29 -33.09
C ASP A 496 -1.53 22.94 -32.54
N LEU A 497 -0.40 22.69 -33.19
CA LEU A 497 0.90 23.23 -32.74
C LEU A 497 1.01 24.76 -32.81
N GLY A 498 0.34 25.40 -33.80
CA GLY A 498 0.28 26.86 -33.90
C GLY A 498 -0.60 27.47 -32.80
N GLN A 499 -1.69 26.81 -32.47
CA GLN A 499 -2.57 27.18 -31.37
C GLN A 499 -1.89 27.00 -30.01
N ALA A 500 -1.15 25.88 -29.83
CA ALA A 500 -0.34 25.65 -28.64
C ALA A 500 0.73 26.75 -28.49
N GLU A 501 1.39 27.11 -29.57
CA GLU A 501 2.33 28.25 -29.59
C GLU A 501 1.64 29.56 -29.17
N THR A 502 0.41 29.81 -29.63
CA THR A 502 -0.37 31.00 -29.28
C THR A 502 -0.66 31.05 -27.78
N ILE A 503 -1.05 29.93 -27.16
CA ILE A 503 -1.26 29.83 -25.70
C ILE A 503 0.05 30.15 -24.95
N VAL A 504 1.16 29.52 -25.34
CA VAL A 504 2.49 29.75 -24.74
C VAL A 504 2.90 31.21 -24.86
N GLN A 505 2.68 31.87 -26.00
CA GLN A 505 2.97 33.29 -26.17
C GLN A 505 2.11 34.18 -25.26
N ARG A 506 0.82 33.87 -25.08
CA ARG A 506 -0.04 34.58 -24.12
C ARG A 506 0.48 34.43 -22.68
N LEU A 507 0.84 33.22 -22.25
CA LEU A 507 1.42 32.98 -20.93
C LEU A 507 2.75 33.73 -20.74
N ASN A 508 3.62 33.74 -21.75
CA ASN A 508 4.88 34.49 -21.73
C ASN A 508 4.64 36.00 -21.62
N ALA A 509 3.59 36.54 -22.27
CA ALA A 509 3.23 37.97 -22.15
C ALA A 509 2.79 38.35 -20.73
N GLU A 510 2.24 37.39 -19.98
CA GLU A 510 1.90 37.53 -18.54
C GLU A 510 3.07 37.11 -17.62
N GLN A 511 4.29 37.03 -18.15
CA GLN A 511 5.53 36.68 -17.43
C GLN A 511 5.62 35.25 -16.91
N ILE A 512 4.80 34.33 -17.48
CA ILE A 512 4.87 32.88 -17.19
C ILE A 512 5.77 32.25 -18.25
N GLY A 513 7.09 32.21 -17.99
CA GLY A 513 8.08 31.69 -18.93
C GLY A 513 8.37 30.21 -18.78
N ASN A 514 8.44 29.68 -17.56
CA ASN A 514 8.78 28.28 -17.29
C ASN A 514 7.56 27.36 -17.47
N VAL A 515 7.02 27.28 -18.68
CA VAL A 515 5.87 26.42 -19.02
C VAL A 515 6.35 25.02 -19.32
N ARG A 516 5.89 24.02 -18.53
CA ARG A 516 6.11 22.59 -18.72
C ARG A 516 4.89 22.02 -19.45
N LEU A 517 4.97 21.99 -20.79
CA LEU A 517 3.84 21.62 -21.65
C LEU A 517 3.77 20.11 -21.86
N SER A 518 2.80 19.43 -21.23
CA SER A 518 2.38 18.07 -21.58
C SER A 518 1.42 18.11 -22.75
N TYR A 519 1.74 17.46 -23.87
CA TYR A 519 0.92 17.50 -25.10
C TYR A 519 0.36 16.13 -25.43
N LYS A 520 -0.94 15.93 -25.18
CA LYS A 520 -1.66 14.66 -25.38
C LYS A 520 -2.32 14.58 -26.74
N GLY A 521 -2.48 13.36 -27.27
CA GLY A 521 -3.22 13.12 -28.51
C GLY A 521 -2.58 13.73 -29.74
N TRP A 522 -1.31 13.47 -29.95
CA TRP A 522 -0.52 14.02 -31.04
C TRP A 522 -0.17 13.00 -32.14
N PHE A 523 -0.45 11.70 -31.91
CA PHE A 523 -0.10 10.61 -32.80
C PHE A 523 -1.05 9.41 -32.70
N ASN A 524 -1.01 8.53 -33.68
CA ASN A 524 -1.70 7.24 -33.74
C ASN A 524 -3.19 7.33 -33.37
N GLU A 525 -3.94 8.21 -34.03
CA GLU A 525 -5.39 8.36 -33.86
C GLU A 525 -5.84 9.14 -32.59
N GLY A 526 -4.99 10.05 -32.08
CA GLY A 526 -5.38 11.06 -31.10
C GLY A 526 -5.26 10.65 -29.64
N LEU A 527 -6.06 11.29 -28.77
CA LEU A 527 -5.94 11.17 -27.32
C LEU A 527 -5.97 9.72 -26.80
N ASN A 528 -6.78 8.87 -27.42
CA ASN A 528 -6.86 7.44 -27.14
C ASN A 528 -6.19 6.66 -28.26
N HIS A 529 -4.86 6.82 -28.35
CA HIS A 529 -4.04 6.29 -29.43
C HIS A 529 -3.97 4.76 -29.45
N GLU A 530 -3.54 4.19 -30.57
CA GLU A 530 -3.20 2.79 -30.73
C GLU A 530 -1.95 2.42 -29.90
N ARG A 531 -1.54 1.14 -29.94
CA ARG A 531 -0.29 0.73 -29.30
C ARG A 531 0.87 1.60 -29.78
N ALA A 532 1.61 2.18 -28.83
CA ALA A 532 2.74 3.09 -29.12
C ALA A 532 4.03 2.32 -29.51
N SER A 533 3.95 1.36 -30.46
CA SER A 533 5.11 0.63 -30.97
C SER A 533 5.72 1.26 -32.24
N SER A 534 5.11 2.32 -32.75
CA SER A 534 5.56 3.19 -33.84
C SER A 534 4.86 4.53 -33.70
N ILE A 535 5.37 5.57 -34.32
CA ILE A 535 4.79 6.91 -34.27
C ILE A 535 4.38 7.35 -35.66
N ASP A 536 3.06 7.54 -35.84
CA ASP A 536 2.49 8.28 -36.97
C ASP A 536 1.83 9.56 -36.44
N MET A 537 2.50 10.69 -36.61
CA MET A 537 2.04 11.98 -36.11
C MET A 537 0.74 12.38 -36.84
N ASP A 538 -0.30 12.70 -36.08
CA ASP A 538 -1.60 13.10 -36.65
C ASP A 538 -1.45 14.38 -37.46
N GLY A 539 -1.57 14.29 -38.80
CA GLY A 539 -1.26 15.41 -39.70
C GLY A 539 -2.13 16.67 -39.50
N VAL A 540 -3.21 16.56 -38.72
CA VAL A 540 -4.10 17.70 -38.38
C VAL A 540 -3.54 18.60 -37.26
N ILE A 541 -2.49 18.16 -36.52
CA ILE A 541 -1.86 19.02 -35.50
C ILE A 541 -0.81 19.94 -36.07
N GLY A 542 -0.31 19.69 -37.30
CA GLY A 542 0.74 20.49 -37.91
C GLY A 542 1.90 19.66 -38.45
N SER A 543 3.01 20.34 -38.75
CA SER A 543 4.20 19.78 -39.38
C SER A 543 5.34 19.56 -38.37
N LYS A 544 6.35 18.75 -38.74
CA LYS A 544 7.59 18.61 -37.97
C LYS A 544 8.35 19.94 -37.78
N SER A 545 8.16 20.89 -38.69
CA SER A 545 8.76 22.23 -38.56
C SER A 545 8.11 23.03 -37.44
N GLU A 546 6.78 22.99 -37.35
CA GLU A 546 6.01 23.64 -36.24
C GLU A 546 6.30 22.96 -34.90
N TRP A 547 6.44 21.61 -34.88
CA TRP A 547 6.89 20.87 -33.72
C TRP A 547 8.24 21.38 -33.18
N LYS A 548 9.22 21.46 -34.07
CA LYS A 548 10.54 21.98 -33.72
C LYS A 548 10.47 23.44 -33.24
N GLN A 549 9.71 24.30 -33.92
CA GLN A 549 9.52 25.69 -33.54
C GLN A 549 8.91 25.86 -32.15
N LEU A 550 7.85 25.09 -31.84
CA LEU A 550 7.24 25.09 -30.50
C LEU A 550 8.24 24.64 -29.43
N THR A 551 9.00 23.55 -29.69
CA THR A 551 10.03 23.04 -28.78
C THR A 551 11.09 24.12 -28.50
N GLU A 552 11.65 24.76 -29.55
CA GLU A 552 12.67 25.80 -29.41
C GLU A 552 12.15 27.04 -28.66
N LYS A 553 10.89 27.44 -28.88
CA LYS A 553 10.28 28.57 -28.18
C LYS A 553 10.07 28.29 -26.68
N LEU A 554 9.57 27.11 -26.34
CA LEU A 554 9.43 26.71 -24.92
C LEU A 554 10.80 26.71 -24.23
N GLN A 555 11.82 26.11 -24.84
CA GLN A 555 13.17 26.09 -24.30
C GLN A 555 13.78 27.48 -24.14
N ALA A 556 13.56 28.37 -25.11
CA ALA A 556 14.05 29.75 -25.07
C ALA A 556 13.42 30.58 -23.92
N SER A 557 12.22 30.25 -23.47
CA SER A 557 11.57 30.88 -22.31
C SER A 557 11.82 30.15 -20.99
N GLY A 558 12.71 29.15 -20.95
CA GLY A 558 13.03 28.34 -19.77
C GLY A 558 12.05 27.20 -19.50
N GLY A 559 11.09 26.98 -20.40
CA GLY A 559 10.10 25.89 -20.34
C GLY A 559 10.56 24.59 -20.98
N GLY A 560 9.64 23.64 -21.15
CA GLY A 560 9.89 22.33 -21.76
C GLY A 560 8.68 21.78 -22.47
N PHE A 561 8.91 20.96 -23.52
CA PHE A 561 7.85 20.30 -24.30
C PHE A 561 7.88 18.80 -24.06
N TYR A 562 6.81 18.25 -23.47
CA TYR A 562 6.68 16.85 -23.04
C TYR A 562 5.53 16.16 -23.82
N PRO A 563 5.80 15.66 -25.03
CA PRO A 563 4.82 14.84 -25.75
C PRO A 563 4.42 13.61 -24.93
N ASP A 564 3.11 13.44 -24.75
CA ASP A 564 2.56 12.43 -23.86
C ASP A 564 2.29 11.11 -24.59
N THR A 565 2.60 10.00 -23.94
CA THR A 565 2.34 8.64 -24.44
C THR A 565 1.82 7.72 -23.35
N ALA A 566 0.90 6.80 -23.72
CA ALA A 566 0.51 5.65 -22.93
C ALA A 566 1.22 4.39 -23.46
N LEU A 567 1.97 3.70 -22.65
CA LEU A 567 2.72 2.50 -23.03
C LEU A 567 2.06 1.20 -22.56
N LEU A 568 1.24 1.28 -21.51
CA LEU A 568 0.57 0.14 -20.89
C LEU A 568 -0.91 0.02 -21.30
N ARG A 569 -1.58 1.14 -21.62
CA ARG A 569 -2.97 1.18 -22.07
C ARG A 569 -3.08 1.18 -23.58
N VAL A 570 -3.86 0.25 -24.12
CA VAL A 570 -4.13 0.19 -25.57
C VAL A 570 -5.62 0.34 -25.80
N TYR A 571 -6.02 1.46 -26.40
CA TYR A 571 -7.42 1.81 -26.56
C TYR A 571 -8.08 1.20 -27.78
N ARG A 572 -7.31 0.71 -28.75
CA ARG A 572 -7.78 0.18 -30.03
C ARG A 572 -7.14 -1.17 -30.34
N ASP A 573 -7.88 -2.06 -30.96
CA ASP A 573 -7.42 -3.36 -31.46
C ASP A 573 -6.96 -3.28 -32.94
N SER A 574 -6.25 -2.21 -33.25
CA SER A 574 -5.68 -1.85 -34.57
C SER A 574 -4.18 -1.53 -34.40
N GLY A 575 -3.54 -1.00 -35.44
CA GLY A 575 -2.13 -0.61 -35.37
C GLY A 575 -1.16 -1.75 -35.01
N GLY A 576 -1.47 -2.98 -35.42
CA GLY A 576 -0.64 -4.16 -35.15
C GLY A 576 -0.85 -4.80 -33.78
N PHE A 577 -1.76 -4.25 -32.95
CA PHE A 577 -2.14 -4.86 -31.66
C PHE A 577 -3.21 -5.95 -31.89
N SER A 578 -3.01 -7.10 -31.24
CA SER A 578 -4.02 -8.17 -31.20
C SER A 578 -4.24 -8.60 -29.74
N PRO A 579 -5.47 -8.50 -29.19
CA PRO A 579 -5.74 -8.87 -27.81
C PRO A 579 -5.28 -10.28 -27.45
N SER A 580 -5.38 -11.23 -28.37
CA SER A 580 -4.98 -12.62 -28.14
C SER A 580 -3.45 -12.81 -27.98
N LYS A 581 -2.65 -11.93 -28.57
CA LYS A 581 -1.18 -12.03 -28.56
C LYS A 581 -0.55 -11.03 -27.59
N ASP A 582 -1.14 -9.85 -27.49
CA ASP A 582 -0.47 -8.69 -26.91
C ASP A 582 -1.10 -8.21 -25.60
N ALA A 583 -2.40 -8.50 -25.34
CA ALA A 583 -3.03 -8.12 -24.09
C ALA A 583 -2.61 -9.01 -22.92
N ALA A 584 -2.48 -8.45 -21.72
CA ALA A 584 -2.40 -9.20 -20.48
C ALA A 584 -3.66 -10.05 -20.27
N GLN A 585 -3.59 -11.07 -19.43
CA GLN A 585 -4.73 -11.95 -19.13
C GLN A 585 -5.04 -11.93 -17.63
N TYR A 586 -6.33 -11.97 -17.32
CA TYR A 586 -6.82 -12.25 -15.97
C TYR A 586 -6.46 -13.68 -15.51
N ILE A 587 -6.55 -13.97 -14.22
CA ILE A 587 -6.44 -15.34 -13.70
C ILE A 587 -7.45 -16.26 -14.40
N SER A 588 -8.63 -15.75 -14.75
CA SER A 588 -9.65 -16.47 -15.54
C SER A 588 -9.25 -16.77 -16.99
N ARG A 589 -8.08 -16.31 -17.45
CA ARG A 589 -7.53 -16.44 -18.82
C ARG A 589 -8.25 -15.62 -19.88
N ARG A 590 -9.16 -14.75 -19.52
CA ARG A 590 -9.72 -13.76 -20.45
C ARG A 590 -8.74 -12.60 -20.62
N TYR A 591 -8.78 -11.93 -21.77
CA TYR A 591 -7.95 -10.75 -22.00
C TYR A 591 -8.33 -9.63 -21.06
N ALA A 592 -7.33 -8.99 -20.45
CA ALA A 592 -7.55 -7.90 -19.51
C ALA A 592 -7.97 -6.64 -20.27
N LYS A 593 -9.27 -6.39 -20.27
CA LYS A 593 -9.89 -5.18 -20.78
C LYS A 593 -10.58 -4.47 -19.64
N LEU A 594 -10.14 -3.25 -19.35
CA LEU A 594 -10.72 -2.41 -18.31
C LEU A 594 -11.82 -1.53 -18.91
N TYR A 595 -12.82 -1.25 -18.10
CA TYR A 595 -14.00 -0.46 -18.47
C TYR A 595 -14.21 0.66 -17.46
N GLU A 596 -14.75 1.77 -17.92
CA GLU A 596 -15.23 2.82 -17.05
C GLU A 596 -16.56 2.39 -16.41
N PHE A 597 -16.78 2.80 -15.17
CA PHE A 597 -18.05 2.64 -14.49
C PHE A 597 -18.78 3.99 -14.43
N ASP A 598 -19.93 4.07 -15.07
CA ASP A 598 -20.82 5.24 -15.02
C ASP A 598 -21.56 5.22 -13.67
N ARG A 599 -21.17 6.10 -12.76
CA ARG A 599 -21.74 6.18 -11.41
C ARG A 599 -23.18 6.73 -11.42
N ALA A 600 -23.49 7.63 -12.34
CA ALA A 600 -24.81 8.24 -12.42
C ALA A 600 -25.85 7.25 -12.96
N ALA A 601 -25.47 6.44 -13.94
CA ALA A 601 -26.33 5.45 -14.57
C ALA A 601 -26.18 4.04 -13.97
N PHE A 602 -25.20 3.84 -13.08
CA PHE A 602 -24.90 2.59 -12.38
C PHE A 602 -24.70 1.39 -13.33
N PHE A 603 -23.95 1.61 -14.41
CA PHE A 603 -23.59 0.53 -15.33
C PHE A 603 -22.16 0.68 -15.86
N ARG A 604 -21.66 -0.42 -16.43
CA ARG A 604 -20.38 -0.47 -17.11
C ARG A 604 -20.46 0.29 -18.45
N SER A 605 -19.53 1.20 -18.67
CA SER A 605 -19.40 1.97 -19.90
C SER A 605 -18.21 1.53 -20.74
N ASP A 606 -18.41 1.32 -22.04
CA ASP A 606 -17.33 1.08 -23.01
C ASP A 606 -16.63 2.38 -23.47
N ARG A 607 -17.03 3.52 -22.93
CA ARG A 607 -16.65 4.85 -23.41
C ARG A 607 -15.14 5.06 -23.52
N PHE A 608 -14.39 4.62 -22.50
CA PHE A 608 -12.91 4.68 -22.46
C PHE A 608 -12.31 3.32 -22.15
N SER A 609 -12.97 2.25 -22.59
CA SER A 609 -12.42 0.92 -22.39
C SER A 609 -11.06 0.76 -23.09
N HIS A 610 -10.14 0.08 -22.46
CA HIS A 610 -8.81 -0.19 -23.00
C HIS A 610 -8.31 -1.58 -22.59
N TYR A 611 -7.46 -2.14 -23.40
CA TYR A 611 -6.71 -3.35 -23.05
C TYR A 611 -5.46 -2.97 -22.27
N LEU A 612 -5.05 -3.85 -21.34
CA LEU A 612 -3.75 -3.78 -20.69
C LEU A 612 -2.74 -4.51 -21.58
N LEU A 613 -1.64 -3.86 -21.96
CA LEU A 613 -0.55 -4.48 -22.70
C LEU A 613 0.12 -5.54 -21.82
N SER A 614 0.40 -6.73 -22.35
CA SER A 614 1.18 -7.73 -21.59
C SER A 614 2.56 -7.15 -21.22
N PRO A 615 3.02 -7.26 -19.96
CA PRO A 615 4.37 -6.84 -19.57
C PRO A 615 5.47 -7.52 -20.41
N THR A 616 5.19 -8.70 -20.98
CA THR A 616 6.13 -9.37 -21.91
C THR A 616 6.30 -8.67 -23.25
N LYS A 617 5.44 -7.69 -23.58
CA LYS A 617 5.45 -6.91 -24.82
C LYS A 617 5.95 -5.49 -24.61
N LEU A 618 6.21 -5.08 -23.36
CA LEU A 618 6.58 -3.70 -23.04
C LEU A 618 7.91 -3.32 -23.68
N GLU A 619 8.95 -4.13 -23.52
CA GLU A 619 10.28 -3.90 -24.10
C GLU A 619 10.21 -3.62 -25.62
N ALA A 620 9.60 -4.52 -26.39
CA ALA A 620 9.44 -4.34 -27.84
C ALA A 620 8.56 -3.13 -28.22
N THR A 621 7.64 -2.70 -27.33
CA THR A 621 6.84 -1.49 -27.54
C THR A 621 7.70 -0.25 -27.35
N VAL A 622 8.51 -0.23 -26.29
CA VAL A 622 9.43 0.88 -25.98
C VAL A 622 10.50 1.00 -27.07
N ASP A 623 11.12 -0.11 -27.52
CA ASP A 623 12.08 -0.12 -28.65
C ASP A 623 11.51 0.55 -29.90
N GLY A 624 10.31 0.13 -30.29
CA GLY A 624 9.62 0.68 -31.45
C GLY A 624 9.31 2.16 -31.29
N PHE A 625 8.77 2.55 -30.10
CA PHE A 625 8.49 3.95 -29.78
C PHE A 625 9.77 4.81 -29.88
N LEU A 626 10.83 4.44 -29.18
CA LEU A 626 12.08 5.21 -29.12
C LEU A 626 12.77 5.32 -30.47
N SER A 627 12.69 4.29 -31.32
CA SER A 627 13.22 4.31 -32.68
C SER A 627 12.62 5.44 -33.55
N ASP A 628 11.33 5.73 -33.38
CA ASP A 628 10.67 6.80 -34.12
C ASP A 628 10.72 8.14 -33.34
N TYR A 629 10.63 8.09 -32.02
CA TYR A 629 10.65 9.29 -31.15
C TYR A 629 11.96 10.07 -31.25
N GLY A 630 13.09 9.36 -31.31
CA GLY A 630 14.39 9.97 -31.52
C GLY A 630 14.53 10.80 -32.81
N LYS A 631 13.69 10.53 -33.83
CA LYS A 631 13.65 11.31 -35.06
C LYS A 631 12.99 12.69 -34.91
N LEU A 632 12.18 12.87 -33.84
CA LEU A 632 11.54 14.13 -33.47
C LEU A 632 12.42 14.96 -32.53
N ASN A 633 13.37 14.31 -31.85
CA ASN A 633 14.38 14.88 -30.93
C ASN A 633 13.85 15.91 -29.93
N PRO A 634 12.80 15.61 -29.14
CA PRO A 634 12.26 16.56 -28.16
C PRO A 634 13.11 16.67 -26.88
N GLY A 635 13.93 15.67 -26.57
CA GLY A 635 14.79 15.61 -25.37
C GLY A 635 14.06 15.29 -24.07
N SER A 636 12.73 15.27 -24.08
CA SER A 636 11.84 15.07 -22.94
C SER A 636 10.60 14.27 -23.37
N VAL A 637 9.92 13.64 -22.40
CA VAL A 637 8.71 12.83 -22.66
C VAL A 637 7.78 12.85 -21.45
N SER A 638 6.45 12.80 -21.71
CA SER A 638 5.43 12.56 -20.69
C SER A 638 4.93 11.11 -20.77
N LEU A 639 4.99 10.39 -19.65
CA LEU A 639 4.59 8.98 -19.53
C LEU A 639 3.28 8.90 -18.73
N ARG A 640 2.16 8.72 -19.46
CA ARG A 640 0.79 8.79 -18.89
C ARG A 640 0.50 7.71 -17.87
N ASP A 641 0.99 6.48 -18.07
CA ASP A 641 0.59 5.29 -17.34
C ASP A 641 1.75 4.51 -16.70
N LEU A 642 2.96 4.62 -17.23
CA LEU A 642 4.11 3.83 -16.79
C LEU A 642 4.50 4.12 -15.33
N GLY A 643 4.32 5.36 -14.85
CA GLY A 643 4.63 5.81 -13.49
C GLY A 643 3.54 5.52 -12.45
N SER A 644 2.38 4.98 -12.86
CA SER A 644 1.22 4.84 -11.97
C SER A 644 0.50 3.50 -12.08
N GLU A 645 0.71 2.72 -13.13
CA GLU A 645 0.03 1.44 -13.35
C GLU A 645 0.99 0.26 -13.24
N LEU A 646 0.55 -0.76 -12.48
CA LEU A 646 1.31 -1.98 -12.30
C LEU A 646 0.37 -3.16 -12.11
N TYR A 647 0.53 -4.20 -12.94
CA TYR A 647 -0.34 -5.37 -12.97
C TYR A 647 0.40 -6.62 -13.45
N SER A 648 -0.15 -7.79 -13.10
CA SER A 648 0.34 -9.11 -13.52
C SER A 648 -0.12 -9.50 -14.93
N ASP A 649 0.41 -10.60 -15.47
CA ASP A 649 -0.15 -11.26 -16.66
C ASP A 649 -0.21 -12.78 -16.42
N PHE A 650 -1.41 -13.34 -16.39
CA PHE A 650 -1.65 -14.74 -16.09
C PHE A 650 -1.79 -15.59 -17.35
N ARG A 651 -1.05 -15.31 -18.43
CA ARG A 651 -1.06 -16.15 -19.64
C ARG A 651 -0.35 -17.48 -19.42
N ARG A 652 -0.87 -18.56 -20.03
CA ARG A 652 -0.31 -19.91 -19.87
C ARG A 652 1.14 -20.06 -20.36
N SER A 653 1.54 -19.31 -21.37
CA SER A 653 2.87 -19.41 -21.99
C SER A 653 3.98 -18.69 -21.22
N GLY A 654 3.67 -18.04 -20.10
CA GLY A 654 4.63 -17.26 -19.29
C GLY A 654 3.87 -16.31 -18.38
N GLU A 655 3.53 -16.79 -17.18
CA GLU A 655 2.93 -15.96 -16.14
C GLU A 655 3.96 -14.90 -15.70
N VAL A 656 3.52 -13.67 -15.53
CA VAL A 656 4.33 -12.55 -15.03
C VAL A 656 3.68 -12.08 -13.74
N THR A 657 4.37 -12.23 -12.62
CA THR A 657 3.89 -11.70 -11.33
C THR A 657 3.96 -10.17 -11.33
N ARG A 658 3.28 -9.53 -10.40
CA ARG A 658 3.30 -8.07 -10.29
C ARG A 658 4.71 -7.53 -9.98
N GLU A 659 5.52 -8.27 -9.22
CA GLU A 659 6.94 -7.95 -9.00
C GLU A 659 7.79 -8.11 -10.27
N ASP A 660 7.53 -9.15 -11.07
CA ASP A 660 8.21 -9.31 -12.36
C ASP A 660 7.81 -8.19 -13.34
N ALA A 661 6.54 -7.77 -13.30
CA ALA A 661 6.06 -6.63 -14.08
C ALA A 661 6.76 -5.32 -13.67
N LYS A 662 6.95 -5.10 -12.35
CA LYS A 662 7.71 -3.95 -11.82
C LYS A 662 9.13 -3.91 -12.40
N ARG A 663 9.85 -5.04 -12.39
CA ARG A 663 11.19 -5.11 -13.00
C ARG A 663 11.20 -4.74 -14.48
N LYS A 664 10.18 -5.17 -15.24
CA LYS A 664 10.04 -4.81 -16.67
C LYS A 664 9.72 -3.34 -16.88
N VAL A 665 8.88 -2.76 -16.01
CA VAL A 665 8.56 -1.33 -16.03
C VAL A 665 9.79 -0.50 -15.70
N THR A 666 10.57 -0.90 -14.68
CA THR A 666 11.83 -0.22 -14.33
C THR A 666 12.84 -0.27 -15.47
N ALA A 667 13.02 -1.43 -16.13
CA ALA A 667 13.89 -1.54 -17.32
C ALA A 667 13.41 -0.66 -18.47
N ALA A 668 12.08 -0.50 -18.66
CA ALA A 668 11.54 0.43 -19.64
C ALA A 668 11.86 1.89 -19.32
N PHE A 669 11.79 2.28 -18.03
CA PHE A 669 12.23 3.61 -17.59
C PHE A 669 13.73 3.84 -17.85
N GLU A 670 14.59 2.88 -17.53
CA GLU A 670 16.03 2.96 -17.81
C GLU A 670 16.29 3.22 -19.29
N GLN A 671 15.65 2.45 -20.16
CA GLN A 671 15.80 2.57 -21.62
C GLN A 671 15.27 3.92 -22.15
N ILE A 672 14.14 4.42 -21.62
CA ILE A 672 13.60 5.73 -22.00
C ILE A 672 14.52 6.85 -21.50
N HIS A 673 15.00 6.75 -20.27
CA HIS A 673 15.88 7.75 -19.66
C HIS A 673 17.22 7.91 -20.39
N GLU A 674 17.77 6.84 -20.97
CA GLU A 674 18.98 6.92 -21.80
C GLU A 674 18.82 7.85 -23.02
N GLN A 675 17.62 7.92 -23.61
CA GLN A 675 17.34 8.75 -24.80
C GLN A 675 16.66 10.07 -24.47
N SER A 676 15.86 10.11 -23.44
CA SER A 676 15.07 11.26 -23.01
C SER A 676 15.15 11.37 -21.48
N PRO A 677 16.22 11.97 -20.95
CA PRO A 677 16.48 12.01 -19.51
C PRO A 677 15.50 12.91 -18.75
N ASP A 678 14.82 13.82 -19.43
CA ASP A 678 13.82 14.71 -18.82
C ASP A 678 12.42 14.07 -18.94
N ILE A 679 12.04 13.32 -17.91
CA ILE A 679 10.81 12.51 -17.88
C ILE A 679 9.76 13.14 -16.96
N MET A 680 8.57 13.37 -17.50
CA MET A 680 7.37 13.70 -16.75
C MET A 680 6.53 12.43 -16.55
N VAL A 681 6.14 12.13 -15.31
CA VAL A 681 5.28 10.99 -14.98
C VAL A 681 3.95 11.43 -14.39
N ASN A 682 2.94 10.59 -14.51
CA ASN A 682 1.66 10.78 -13.87
C ASN A 682 1.56 9.89 -12.63
N GLY A 683 1.24 10.48 -11.47
CA GLY A 683 1.00 9.80 -10.20
C GLY A 683 2.23 9.43 -9.37
N GLY A 684 3.37 9.06 -9.95
CA GLY A 684 4.66 8.91 -9.27
C GLY A 684 4.76 7.77 -8.24
N ASN A 685 4.53 6.52 -8.62
CA ASN A 685 4.86 5.36 -7.77
C ASN A 685 6.37 5.30 -7.49
N ALA A 686 6.79 4.78 -6.33
CA ALA A 686 8.18 4.81 -5.87
C ALA A 686 9.19 4.26 -6.91
N TYR A 687 8.83 3.24 -7.69
CA TYR A 687 9.70 2.70 -8.73
C TYR A 687 9.98 3.67 -9.91
N ALA A 688 9.16 4.72 -10.05
CA ALA A 688 9.34 5.74 -11.09
C ALA A 688 10.18 6.94 -10.61
N LEU A 689 10.31 7.15 -9.28
CA LEU A 689 10.98 8.32 -8.70
C LEU A 689 12.43 8.51 -9.16
N PRO A 690 13.25 7.45 -9.33
CA PRO A 690 14.64 7.60 -9.79
C PRO A 690 14.79 8.20 -11.19
N PHE A 691 13.73 8.18 -12.00
CA PHE A 691 13.72 8.60 -13.40
C PHE A 691 12.91 9.89 -13.65
N ALA A 692 12.07 10.27 -12.68
CA ALA A 692 11.14 11.39 -12.85
C ALA A 692 11.82 12.73 -12.57
N SER A 693 11.83 13.63 -13.56
CA SER A 693 12.12 15.05 -13.36
C SER A 693 10.89 15.82 -12.89
N HIS A 694 9.70 15.38 -13.34
CA HIS A 694 8.42 16.02 -13.06
C HIS A 694 7.35 14.98 -12.73
N ILE A 695 6.49 15.29 -11.75
CA ILE A 695 5.35 14.45 -11.39
C ILE A 695 4.06 15.26 -11.46
N LEU A 696 3.10 14.82 -12.27
CA LEU A 696 1.73 15.37 -12.30
C LEU A 696 0.77 14.47 -11.54
N ASN A 697 -0.31 15.06 -11.03
CA ASN A 697 -1.34 14.34 -10.26
C ASN A 697 -0.79 13.62 -9.02
N LEU A 698 0.21 14.22 -8.35
CA LEU A 698 0.68 13.73 -7.06
C LEU A 698 -0.42 13.98 -6.01
N PRO A 699 -0.85 12.97 -5.24
CA PRO A 699 -1.91 13.15 -4.25
C PRO A 699 -1.54 14.22 -3.20
N GLN A 700 -2.47 15.13 -2.89
CA GLN A 700 -2.28 16.19 -1.89
C GLN A 700 -3.15 15.98 -0.64
N LYS A 701 -4.04 14.98 -0.65
CA LYS A 701 -4.91 14.57 0.48
C LYS A 701 -4.88 13.06 0.63
N SER A 702 -5.26 12.57 1.81
CA SER A 702 -5.58 11.15 2.06
C SER A 702 -6.99 10.79 1.59
N ASN A 703 -7.33 9.49 1.61
CA ASN A 703 -8.67 9.00 1.23
C ASN A 703 -9.70 9.10 2.37
N GLU A 704 -9.35 9.66 3.52
CA GLU A 704 -10.25 9.89 4.66
C GLU A 704 -10.97 8.60 5.15
N TYR A 705 -10.23 7.51 5.30
CA TYR A 705 -10.78 6.29 5.91
C TYR A 705 -11.38 6.55 7.29
N GLN A 706 -12.39 5.79 7.69
CA GLN A 706 -13.07 5.99 8.99
C GLN A 706 -12.12 5.98 10.19
N LEU A 707 -11.05 5.16 10.15
CA LEU A 707 -10.01 5.15 11.18
C LEU A 707 -9.03 6.31 11.06
N ALA A 708 -8.91 6.92 9.87
CA ALA A 708 -8.00 8.04 9.65
C ALA A 708 -8.37 9.22 10.54
N GLY A 709 -7.36 9.91 11.06
CA GLY A 709 -7.53 11.08 11.91
C GLY A 709 -7.11 12.37 11.23
N GLU A 710 -6.07 12.32 10.42
CA GLU A 710 -5.42 13.51 9.89
C GLU A 710 -4.68 13.19 8.58
N SER A 711 -4.90 14.00 7.55
CA SER A 711 -4.11 13.96 6.32
C SER A 711 -2.81 14.74 6.52
N VAL A 712 -1.68 14.20 6.04
CA VAL A 712 -0.37 14.84 6.13
C VAL A 712 0.35 14.79 4.77
N PRO A 713 1.16 15.81 4.41
CA PRO A 713 1.84 15.87 3.11
C PRO A 713 3.14 15.05 3.11
N PHE A 714 3.09 13.79 3.54
CA PHE A 714 4.29 12.96 3.72
C PHE A 714 5.07 12.76 2.40
N ILE A 715 4.35 12.46 1.30
CA ILE A 715 5.01 12.24 0.00
C ILE A 715 5.70 13.53 -0.47
N GLN A 716 5.09 14.70 -0.23
CA GLN A 716 5.68 15.98 -0.56
C GLN A 716 6.90 16.27 0.34
N MET A 717 6.79 15.98 1.64
CA MET A 717 7.93 16.12 2.57
C MET A 717 9.12 15.25 2.16
N ALA A 718 8.87 14.07 1.61
CA ALA A 718 9.92 13.19 1.11
C ALA A 718 10.54 13.68 -0.19
N LEU A 719 9.78 14.31 -1.09
CA LEU A 719 10.20 14.61 -2.46
C LEU A 719 10.55 16.09 -2.71
N HIS A 720 10.07 17.03 -1.88
CA HIS A 720 10.31 18.47 -2.08
C HIS A 720 11.81 18.80 -2.04
N GLY A 721 12.25 19.54 -3.04
CA GLY A 721 13.65 19.86 -3.26
C GLY A 721 14.45 18.80 -4.02
N TYR A 722 13.80 17.71 -4.49
CA TYR A 722 14.42 16.62 -5.28
C TYR A 722 13.73 16.39 -6.62
N VAL A 723 12.42 16.52 -6.67
CA VAL A 723 11.60 16.39 -7.88
C VAL A 723 10.60 17.52 -7.92
N GLU A 724 10.36 18.08 -9.11
CA GLU A 724 9.29 19.06 -9.29
C GLU A 724 7.95 18.35 -9.45
N TYR A 725 6.90 18.83 -8.80
CA TYR A 725 5.59 18.17 -8.86
C TYR A 725 4.43 19.15 -8.82
N ALA A 726 3.27 18.66 -9.29
CA ALA A 726 1.98 19.30 -9.16
C ALA A 726 0.90 18.31 -8.70
N GLY A 727 -0.12 18.82 -8.02
CA GLY A 727 -1.33 18.08 -7.69
C GLY A 727 -2.21 17.83 -8.93
N LYS A 728 -3.53 17.71 -8.74
CA LYS A 728 -4.49 17.67 -9.84
C LYS A 728 -4.58 19.03 -10.54
N ALA A 729 -4.91 19.02 -11.84
CA ALA A 729 -5.14 20.26 -12.55
C ALA A 729 -6.32 21.03 -11.92
N TYR A 730 -6.14 22.32 -11.67
CA TYR A 730 -7.06 23.15 -10.91
C TYR A 730 -8.46 23.19 -11.52
N ASN A 731 -8.53 23.19 -12.85
CA ASN A 731 -9.78 23.21 -13.60
C ASN A 731 -10.41 21.81 -13.85
N THR A 732 -9.77 20.74 -13.36
CA THR A 732 -10.28 19.35 -13.42
C THR A 732 -10.37 18.69 -12.04
N ALA A 733 -10.08 19.42 -10.97
CA ALA A 733 -10.29 18.97 -9.60
C ALA A 733 -11.79 18.75 -9.30
N ASP A 734 -12.11 17.85 -8.39
CA ASP A 734 -13.50 17.45 -8.12
C ASP A 734 -14.38 18.62 -7.62
N ASP A 735 -13.79 19.55 -6.86
CA ASP A 735 -14.43 20.74 -6.30
C ASP A 735 -14.30 21.99 -7.19
N GLN A 736 -13.35 22.02 -8.12
CA GLN A 736 -13.03 23.16 -9.03
C GLN A 736 -12.86 24.51 -8.29
N ASP A 737 -12.54 24.49 -7.00
CA ASP A 737 -12.20 25.68 -6.23
C ASP A 737 -10.73 26.05 -6.43
N VAL A 738 -10.48 27.05 -7.27
CA VAL A 738 -9.12 27.51 -7.58
C VAL A 738 -8.43 28.02 -6.31
N ARG A 739 -9.14 28.71 -5.42
CA ARG A 739 -8.59 29.24 -4.18
C ARG A 739 -8.14 28.13 -3.23
N GLU A 740 -8.97 27.10 -3.02
CA GLU A 740 -8.61 25.96 -2.21
C GLU A 740 -7.39 25.20 -2.82
N ASN A 741 -7.37 25.01 -4.14
CA ASN A 741 -6.24 24.39 -4.83
C ASN A 741 -4.95 25.19 -4.70
N MET A 742 -5.01 26.53 -4.74
CA MET A 742 -3.86 27.39 -4.48
C MET A 742 -3.33 27.24 -3.05
N LEU A 743 -4.21 27.32 -2.05
CA LEU A 743 -3.85 27.14 -0.64
C LEU A 743 -3.21 25.77 -0.40
N ARG A 744 -3.77 24.73 -1.03
CA ARG A 744 -3.22 23.37 -0.95
C ARG A 744 -1.85 23.26 -1.61
N SER A 745 -1.67 23.95 -2.74
CA SER A 745 -0.35 24.01 -3.38
C SER A 745 0.68 24.72 -2.52
N LEU A 746 0.30 25.75 -1.79
CA LEU A 746 1.16 26.46 -0.85
C LEU A 746 1.49 25.61 0.39
N GLU A 747 0.51 24.88 0.96
CA GLU A 747 0.74 23.94 2.06
C GLU A 747 1.70 22.81 1.66
N THR A 748 1.51 22.25 0.46
CA THR A 748 2.20 21.04 0.02
C THR A 748 3.42 21.29 -0.87
N GLY A 749 3.77 22.56 -1.15
CA GLY A 749 4.87 22.91 -2.05
C GLY A 749 4.66 22.48 -3.49
N SER A 750 3.40 22.33 -3.93
CA SER A 750 3.05 21.86 -5.26
C SER A 750 2.91 23.01 -6.27
N ASN A 751 3.36 22.79 -7.50
CA ASN A 751 3.29 23.79 -8.55
C ASN A 751 1.87 23.89 -9.15
N VAL A 752 1.58 25.03 -9.82
CA VAL A 752 0.32 25.30 -10.51
C VAL A 752 0.18 24.41 -11.74
N TYR A 753 -0.99 23.84 -11.94
CA TYR A 753 -1.27 22.93 -13.06
C TYR A 753 -2.67 23.15 -13.62
N PHE A 754 -2.76 23.30 -14.97
CA PHE A 754 -4.02 23.40 -15.72
C PHE A 754 -4.04 22.43 -16.91
N SER A 755 -5.25 21.98 -17.30
CA SER A 755 -5.47 21.12 -18.46
C SER A 755 -6.42 21.83 -19.42
N TRP A 756 -5.95 22.18 -20.62
CA TRP A 756 -6.69 23.03 -21.56
C TRP A 756 -6.79 22.46 -22.97
N PHE A 757 -7.62 23.08 -23.77
CA PHE A 757 -7.62 23.01 -25.23
C PHE A 757 -8.00 24.38 -25.81
N TYR A 758 -7.69 24.59 -27.10
CA TYR A 758 -7.81 25.90 -27.78
C TYR A 758 -9.15 26.10 -28.51
N GLU A 759 -9.63 25.06 -29.25
CA GLU A 759 -10.81 25.15 -30.09
C GLU A 759 -12.09 25.42 -29.28
N GLU A 760 -13.12 25.97 -29.95
CA GLU A 760 -14.43 26.20 -29.34
C GLU A 760 -15.00 24.90 -28.76
N PRO A 761 -15.59 24.92 -27.56
CA PRO A 761 -16.13 23.72 -26.88
C PRO A 761 -17.18 22.97 -27.71
N SER A 762 -17.85 23.65 -28.66
CA SER A 762 -18.81 23.03 -29.57
C SER A 762 -18.22 21.90 -30.43
N VAL A 763 -16.90 21.86 -30.60
CA VAL A 763 -16.22 20.76 -31.29
C VAL A 763 -16.40 19.42 -30.56
N LEU A 764 -16.56 19.46 -29.24
CA LEU A 764 -16.78 18.28 -28.39
C LEU A 764 -18.19 17.68 -28.49
N LYS A 765 -19.13 18.42 -29.09
CA LYS A 765 -20.52 17.97 -29.25
C LYS A 765 -20.57 16.64 -30.01
N ASP A 766 -21.39 15.72 -29.53
CA ASP A 766 -21.56 14.36 -30.05
C ASP A 766 -20.28 13.49 -30.02
N THR A 767 -19.34 13.80 -29.12
CA THR A 767 -18.15 12.98 -28.86
C THR A 767 -18.23 12.35 -27.50
N ARG A 768 -17.36 11.34 -27.24
CA ARG A 768 -17.18 10.77 -25.91
C ARG A 768 -16.35 11.66 -24.97
N PHE A 769 -15.82 12.78 -25.47
CA PHE A 769 -14.94 13.70 -24.75
C PHE A 769 -15.65 14.92 -24.15
N SER A 770 -16.97 14.86 -23.99
CA SER A 770 -17.77 15.95 -23.40
C SER A 770 -17.32 16.39 -22.00
N TYR A 771 -16.58 15.57 -21.26
CA TYR A 771 -16.00 15.91 -19.95
C TYR A 771 -14.94 17.02 -20.03
N LEU A 772 -14.35 17.27 -21.23
CA LEU A 772 -13.43 18.36 -21.47
C LEU A 772 -14.12 19.72 -21.70
N TYR A 773 -15.46 19.77 -21.71
CA TYR A 773 -16.20 20.94 -22.13
C TYR A 773 -15.84 22.24 -21.40
N SER A 774 -15.48 22.13 -20.11
CA SER A 774 -15.05 23.26 -19.29
C SER A 774 -13.56 23.60 -19.41
N ASN A 775 -12.79 22.89 -20.26
CA ASN A 775 -11.33 23.05 -20.31
C ASN A 775 -10.85 24.04 -21.40
N HIS A 776 -11.75 24.86 -21.96
CA HIS A 776 -11.36 25.86 -22.94
C HIS A 776 -10.45 26.92 -22.31
N TYR A 777 -9.28 27.15 -22.91
CA TYR A 777 -8.20 27.93 -22.26
C TYR A 777 -8.59 29.37 -21.91
N GLU A 778 -9.40 30.05 -22.75
CA GLU A 778 -9.81 31.43 -22.49
C GLU A 778 -10.65 31.57 -21.22
N GLN A 779 -11.35 30.51 -20.79
CA GLN A 779 -12.14 30.53 -19.57
C GLN A 779 -11.29 30.53 -18.30
N TRP A 780 -10.04 30.11 -18.40
CA TRP A 780 -9.17 29.86 -17.25
C TRP A 780 -7.88 30.69 -17.24
N LEU A 781 -7.60 31.44 -18.29
CA LEU A 781 -6.32 32.13 -18.45
C LEU A 781 -6.09 33.15 -17.34
N ASP A 782 -7.09 33.97 -17.01
CA ASP A 782 -6.95 35.02 -15.99
C ASP A 782 -6.76 34.42 -14.59
N GLU A 783 -7.55 33.39 -14.24
CA GLU A 783 -7.39 32.66 -12.99
C GLU A 783 -6.04 31.94 -12.90
N ALA A 784 -5.57 31.39 -14.00
CA ALA A 784 -4.27 30.72 -14.05
C ALA A 784 -3.12 31.71 -13.83
N VAL A 785 -3.18 32.88 -14.42
CA VAL A 785 -2.18 33.96 -14.24
C VAL A 785 -2.16 34.43 -12.79
N GLN A 786 -3.33 34.66 -12.20
CA GLN A 786 -3.43 35.06 -10.80
C GLN A 786 -2.92 33.96 -9.85
N ALA A 787 -3.36 32.70 -10.04
CA ALA A 787 -2.93 31.57 -9.24
C ALA A 787 -1.40 31.38 -9.32
N TYR A 788 -0.84 31.47 -10.52
CA TYR A 788 0.61 31.35 -10.70
C TYR A 788 1.37 32.49 -10.01
N ALA A 789 0.93 33.73 -10.15
CA ALA A 789 1.59 34.88 -9.52
C ALA A 789 1.69 34.74 -8.00
N GLU A 790 0.60 34.27 -7.34
CA GLU A 790 0.59 34.05 -5.89
C GLU A 790 1.43 32.85 -5.48
N VAL A 791 1.27 31.69 -6.13
CA VAL A 791 1.95 30.45 -5.77
C VAL A 791 3.45 30.53 -6.08
N ALA A 792 3.83 31.03 -7.27
CA ALA A 792 5.23 31.16 -7.66
C ALA A 792 6.01 32.14 -6.78
N ALA A 793 5.38 33.20 -6.30
CA ALA A 793 6.01 34.16 -5.36
C ALA A 793 6.49 33.47 -4.07
N VAL A 794 5.83 32.39 -3.64
CA VAL A 794 6.23 31.59 -2.49
C VAL A 794 7.20 30.49 -2.89
N LEU A 795 6.83 29.70 -3.91
CA LEU A 795 7.63 28.53 -4.32
C LEU A 795 9.03 28.90 -4.80
N ASN A 796 9.23 30.05 -5.46
CA ASN A 796 10.55 30.52 -5.86
C ASN A 796 11.54 30.63 -4.70
N LYS A 797 11.04 30.83 -3.46
CA LYS A 797 11.87 30.90 -2.24
C LYS A 797 12.27 29.51 -1.70
N VAL A 798 11.51 28.47 -2.02
CA VAL A 798 11.62 27.17 -1.34
C VAL A 798 11.89 25.98 -2.27
N ARG A 799 11.78 26.09 -3.60
CA ARG A 799 11.90 24.98 -4.59
C ARG A 799 13.08 24.04 -4.37
N GLY A 800 14.27 24.56 -4.09
CA GLY A 800 15.47 23.74 -3.85
C GLY A 800 15.66 23.31 -2.40
N GLN A 801 14.70 23.61 -1.54
CA GLN A 801 14.79 23.31 -0.10
C GLN A 801 14.02 22.03 0.22
N SER A 802 14.52 21.26 1.18
CA SER A 802 13.74 20.17 1.74
C SER A 802 12.63 20.74 2.64
N MET A 803 11.44 20.16 2.58
CA MET A 803 10.39 20.39 3.56
C MET A 803 10.82 19.70 4.86
N THR A 804 10.99 20.45 5.94
CA THR A 804 11.58 19.97 7.20
C THR A 804 10.55 19.65 8.25
N ASP A 805 9.43 20.39 8.27
CA ASP A 805 8.35 20.16 9.22
C ASP A 805 7.00 20.54 8.62
N HIS A 806 5.94 19.93 9.18
CA HIS A 806 4.56 20.25 8.90
C HIS A 806 3.75 20.08 10.19
N GLU A 807 2.90 21.02 10.52
CA GLU A 807 2.18 21.06 11.79
C GLU A 807 0.75 21.57 11.60
N LYS A 808 -0.21 20.91 12.25
CA LYS A 808 -1.57 21.42 12.41
C LYS A 808 -1.62 22.39 13.59
N LEU A 809 -1.69 23.69 13.33
CA LEU A 809 -1.74 24.74 14.37
C LEU A 809 -3.12 24.86 15.02
N ALA A 810 -4.17 24.71 14.22
CA ALA A 810 -5.57 24.71 14.67
C ALA A 810 -6.41 23.89 13.68
N GLU A 811 -7.72 23.77 13.92
CA GLU A 811 -8.62 23.15 12.97
C GLU A 811 -8.59 23.94 11.65
N GLN A 812 -8.27 23.25 10.53
CA GLN A 812 -8.10 23.84 9.20
C GLN A 812 -6.97 24.90 9.09
N VAL A 813 -5.98 24.92 10.00
CA VAL A 813 -4.82 25.79 9.91
C VAL A 813 -3.54 24.96 10.01
N TYR A 814 -2.68 25.07 9.00
CA TYR A 814 -1.46 24.28 8.89
C TYR A 814 -0.23 25.16 8.65
N LYS A 815 0.91 24.72 9.17
CA LYS A 815 2.22 25.34 8.95
C LYS A 815 3.14 24.33 8.28
N THR A 816 3.83 24.76 7.24
CA THR A 816 4.88 24.00 6.55
C THR A 816 6.21 24.74 6.65
N GLU A 817 7.28 24.08 7.06
CA GLU A 817 8.62 24.66 7.20
C GLU A 817 9.61 24.06 6.19
N TYR A 818 10.54 24.89 5.73
CA TYR A 818 11.57 24.54 4.77
C TYR A 818 12.98 24.75 5.32
N GLY A 819 13.95 24.02 4.76
CA GLY A 819 15.33 23.99 5.24
C GLY A 819 16.10 25.33 5.22
N ASN A 820 15.59 26.35 4.57
CA ASN A 820 16.12 27.71 4.60
C ASN A 820 15.47 28.61 5.66
N GLY A 821 14.60 28.06 6.51
CA GLY A 821 13.90 28.79 7.57
C GLY A 821 12.63 29.52 7.11
N VAL A 822 12.25 29.39 5.85
CA VAL A 822 10.96 29.90 5.37
C VAL A 822 9.85 28.98 5.89
N SER A 823 8.77 29.57 6.43
CA SER A 823 7.55 28.84 6.77
C SER A 823 6.34 29.46 6.06
N VAL A 824 5.41 28.59 5.67
CA VAL A 824 4.14 28.93 5.05
C VAL A 824 3.03 28.48 5.98
N ILE A 825 2.15 29.39 6.38
CA ILE A 825 0.98 29.11 7.21
C ILE A 825 -0.25 29.26 6.32
N VAL A 826 -1.06 28.23 6.24
CA VAL A 826 -2.30 28.20 5.42
C VAL A 826 -3.51 28.09 6.34
N ASN A 827 -4.45 29.01 6.17
CA ASN A 827 -5.71 29.05 6.89
C ASN A 827 -6.86 28.74 5.91
N TYR A 828 -7.43 27.55 6.00
CA TYR A 828 -8.61 27.11 5.21
C TYR A 828 -9.94 27.47 5.91
N SER A 829 -9.89 27.96 7.16
CA SER A 829 -11.10 28.26 7.93
C SER A 829 -11.78 29.54 7.46
N ASP A 830 -13.04 29.70 7.85
CA ASP A 830 -13.82 30.91 7.58
C ASP A 830 -13.55 32.06 8.57
N GLU A 831 -12.59 31.87 9.50
CA GLU A 831 -12.22 32.87 10.51
C GLU A 831 -10.71 33.21 10.42
N PRO A 832 -10.32 34.48 10.73
CA PRO A 832 -8.91 34.84 10.80
C PRO A 832 -8.18 34.10 11.93
N TYR A 833 -6.91 33.76 11.68
CA TYR A 833 -6.04 33.07 12.64
C TYR A 833 -4.81 33.92 12.95
N GLU A 834 -4.52 34.15 14.24
CA GLU A 834 -3.31 34.88 14.65
C GLU A 834 -2.17 33.89 14.93
N TYR A 835 -1.06 34.06 14.23
CA TYR A 835 0.14 33.28 14.45
C TYR A 835 1.32 34.25 14.74
N GLU A 836 1.87 34.18 15.97
CA GLU A 836 3.01 35.00 16.42
C GLU A 836 2.87 36.52 16.10
N GLY A 837 1.71 37.09 16.36
CA GLY A 837 1.41 38.52 16.16
C GLY A 837 1.11 38.90 14.69
N THR A 838 0.97 37.94 13.79
CA THR A 838 0.51 38.18 12.40
C THR A 838 -0.87 37.59 12.22
N MET A 839 -1.83 38.39 11.75
CA MET A 839 -3.16 37.94 11.41
C MET A 839 -3.14 37.34 10.00
N ILE A 840 -3.66 36.11 9.87
CA ILE A 840 -3.85 35.40 8.59
C ILE A 840 -5.34 35.33 8.38
N GLU A 841 -5.83 36.02 7.35
CA GLU A 841 -7.25 36.13 7.06
C GLU A 841 -7.87 34.76 6.73
N ALA A 842 -9.21 34.67 6.78
CA ALA A 842 -9.96 33.50 6.37
C ALA A 842 -9.67 33.15 4.90
N ASN A 843 -9.51 31.85 4.60
CA ASN A 843 -9.16 31.36 3.27
C ASN A 843 -7.92 32.04 2.66
N HIS A 844 -6.87 32.25 3.49
CA HIS A 844 -5.66 32.94 3.11
C HIS A 844 -4.39 32.25 3.65
N TYR A 845 -3.22 32.81 3.36
CA TYR A 845 -1.93 32.30 3.82
C TYR A 845 -1.01 33.42 4.29
N GLY A 846 0.00 33.05 5.08
CA GLY A 846 1.10 33.89 5.50
C GLY A 846 2.45 33.24 5.24
N VAL A 847 3.48 34.05 4.93
CA VAL A 847 4.84 33.57 4.70
C VAL A 847 5.76 34.25 5.69
N ARG A 848 6.67 33.50 6.32
CA ARG A 848 7.65 34.02 7.31
C ARG A 848 9.05 33.49 7.00
N GLY A 849 10.05 34.10 7.61
CA GLY A 849 11.46 33.70 7.45
C GLY A 849 12.11 34.23 6.18
N ASP A 850 11.49 35.21 5.52
CA ASP A 850 12.05 35.83 4.32
C ASP A 850 13.22 36.74 4.72
N THR A 851 14.46 36.26 4.60
CA THR A 851 15.67 36.98 4.95
C THR A 851 16.19 37.92 3.84
N ASN A 852 15.42 38.11 2.77
CA ASN A 852 15.69 39.05 1.70
C ASN A 852 14.70 40.23 1.79
N GLY A 853 14.94 41.10 2.76
CA GLY A 853 14.45 42.47 2.79
C GLY A 853 15.37 43.42 2.03
#